data_50251811bb15a0b8c7ea5d16a39d8a7a
#
_entry.id   50251811bb15a0b8c7ea5d16a39d8a7a
#
_cell.length_a   1.000
_cell.length_b   1.000
_cell.length_c   1.000
_cell.angle_alpha   90.00
_cell.angle_beta   90.00
_cell.angle_gamma   90.00
#
_symmetry.space_group_name_H-M   'P 1'
#
loop_
_entity.id
_entity.type
_entity.pdbx_description
1 polymer ?
#
loop_
_entity_poly.entity_id
_entity_poly.type
_entity_poly.pdbx_seq_one_letter_code
_entity_poly.pdbx_strand_id
1 'polypeptide(L)'
;MMIRWRGVFGLVFLLPLLLAACAAPVTVERVDPRTVHRELTANVLTVGEESGASRNVLYRWDLTERFESDPEGALAQLHAAVAGGRAGRDELFTLAELSFLHAERTGKQEYYLAAAVYAYALLFPNGAADPLYPVDPRLRVAADLYNRGLTSGFASADRSVIDLRGGTWALPFGELTVELDPKWLRWGDRRLVNFVPVAELEVRGLRERYRRPGIGAPLAAGTAAFIPDTKLRDFVGRATKVPVTALLRLDDPRRALAAGRITGALEIYDGYTNDVVEIDGESVPLEVEPSAAFASTLSESAIWDWELRGFLVGDLLKGFVVASKAGEARAQLLFMQPYRRGRIPVVFVHGTASGPGRWADMMNSLENDPWLRTRFQYWFFYYDTGNPITYSADVLRLSLRVIVEQLDPNGDDAALRQMVIIGHSQGGLLAKMTAIDSGTRLWDTVSQRPLDDLILRDETREQLRRTLFLQPLPFVRRVIFIATPHRGSYEAGSWIAQQIAGFASLPKGFVDVMKDLVTGNPSAVTLSLGGLPRSINDMTPGKPFVQTLASIPVVPGVTTHSIIAVSGDHPLAEDDDGIVKYTSAHLDDVESELVIHSSHSVQGHPLAIAEVRRILYLHGEDACRSAGVCGATDNR
;
A
#
# COMPACT_ATOMS: atom_id res chain seq x y z
N MET A 1 69.53 -36.86 55.31
CA MET A 1 69.25 -37.81 54.21
C MET A 1 68.25 -37.15 53.26
N MET A 2 68.81 -36.41 52.29
CA MET A 2 68.01 -35.61 51.29
C MET A 2 67.85 -36.51 50.06
N ILE A 3 66.57 -36.88 49.78
CA ILE A 3 66.20 -37.60 48.56
C ILE A 3 65.71 -36.54 47.57
N ARG A 4 66.42 -36.42 46.41
CA ARG A 4 66.13 -35.52 45.29
C ARG A 4 64.88 -35.97 44.53
N TRP A 5 63.79 -35.20 44.61
CA TRP A 5 62.66 -35.27 43.71
C TRP A 5 62.90 -34.36 42.47
N ARG A 6 63.50 -34.89 41.45
CA ARG A 6 63.79 -34.17 40.18
C ARG A 6 63.41 -34.97 38.92
N GLY A 7 62.42 -35.79 38.95
CA GLY A 7 62.12 -36.63 37.78
C GLY A 7 60.63 -36.77 37.39
N VAL A 8 59.69 -36.26 38.19
CA VAL A 8 58.27 -36.55 37.97
C VAL A 8 57.50 -35.41 37.28
N PHE A 9 58.01 -34.17 37.32
CA PHE A 9 57.31 -33.01 36.68
C PHE A 9 57.44 -32.96 35.15
N GLY A 10 58.39 -33.61 34.51
CA GLY A 10 58.57 -33.65 33.07
C GLY A 10 57.62 -34.61 32.33
N LEU A 11 57.17 -35.66 33.00
CA LEU A 11 56.30 -36.69 32.38
C LEU A 11 54.81 -36.32 32.35
N VAL A 12 54.37 -35.47 33.29
CA VAL A 12 52.95 -35.05 33.37
C VAL A 12 52.59 -34.00 32.31
N PHE A 13 53.52 -33.23 31.81
CA PHE A 13 53.31 -32.25 30.72
C PHE A 13 53.39 -32.84 29.31
N LEU A 14 54.01 -34.02 29.13
CA LEU A 14 54.07 -34.67 27.81
C LEU A 14 52.86 -35.55 27.50
N LEU A 15 52.09 -35.98 28.51
CA LEU A 15 50.91 -36.82 28.31
C LEU A 15 49.74 -36.11 27.62
N PRO A 16 49.36 -34.85 27.95
CA PRO A 16 48.31 -34.12 27.18
C PRO A 16 48.76 -33.74 25.77
N LEU A 17 50.04 -33.51 25.49
CA LEU A 17 50.58 -33.27 24.16
C LEU A 17 50.53 -34.53 23.27
N LEU A 18 50.71 -35.72 23.83
CA LEU A 18 50.57 -36.98 23.10
C LEU A 18 49.12 -37.41 22.87
N LEU A 19 48.19 -37.00 23.73
CA LEU A 19 46.77 -37.23 23.54
C LEU A 19 46.15 -36.28 22.51
N ALA A 20 46.70 -35.05 22.32
CA ALA A 20 46.29 -34.13 21.27
C ALA A 20 46.76 -34.58 19.86
N ALA A 21 47.85 -35.43 19.81
CA ALA A 21 48.36 -35.96 18.52
C ALA A 21 47.55 -37.19 18.01
N CYS A 22 46.59 -37.74 18.78
CA CYS A 22 45.75 -38.89 18.38
C CYS A 22 44.32 -38.49 17.96
N ALA A 23 43.96 -37.20 17.92
CA ALA A 23 42.70 -36.79 17.35
C ALA A 23 42.73 -37.02 15.83
N ALA A 24 41.73 -37.74 15.32
CA ALA A 24 41.62 -37.93 13.88
C ALA A 24 41.52 -36.55 13.20
N PRO A 25 42.35 -36.26 12.20
CA PRO A 25 42.38 -34.93 11.54
C PRO A 25 41.07 -34.62 10.79
N VAL A 26 40.24 -35.64 10.54
CA VAL A 26 38.90 -35.51 9.96
C VAL A 26 37.94 -36.31 10.81
N THR A 27 36.92 -35.67 11.33
CA THR A 27 35.90 -36.30 12.17
C THR A 27 34.52 -35.90 11.67
N VAL A 28 33.51 -36.71 12.00
CA VAL A 28 32.09 -36.42 11.78
C VAL A 28 31.35 -36.72 13.08
N GLU A 29 30.49 -35.79 13.50
CA GLU A 29 29.62 -35.91 14.66
C GLU A 29 28.17 -35.67 14.24
N ARG A 30 27.24 -36.39 14.91
CA ARG A 30 25.82 -36.12 14.71
C ARG A 30 25.39 -34.94 15.56
N VAL A 31 24.89 -33.88 14.89
CA VAL A 31 24.35 -32.68 15.52
C VAL A 31 22.90 -32.49 15.13
N ASP A 32 22.21 -31.54 15.78
CA ASP A 32 20.84 -31.16 15.39
C ASP A 32 20.81 -30.74 13.91
N PRO A 33 19.91 -31.30 13.07
CA PRO A 33 19.77 -30.95 11.67
C PRO A 33 19.62 -29.44 11.42
N ARG A 34 19.02 -28.70 12.36
CA ARG A 34 18.89 -27.23 12.28
C ARG A 34 20.25 -26.53 12.34
N THR A 35 21.23 -27.09 13.07
CA THR A 35 22.59 -26.56 13.13
C THR A 35 23.25 -26.69 11.77
N VAL A 36 23.19 -27.88 11.15
CA VAL A 36 23.70 -28.10 9.80
C VAL A 36 23.00 -27.20 8.78
N HIS A 37 21.69 -27.06 8.87
CA HIS A 37 20.93 -26.19 7.96
C HIS A 37 21.36 -24.73 8.09
N ARG A 38 21.55 -24.21 9.31
CA ARG A 38 22.06 -22.84 9.52
C ARG A 38 23.45 -22.64 8.92
N GLU A 39 24.35 -23.60 9.07
CA GLU A 39 25.68 -23.53 8.47
C GLU A 39 25.62 -23.54 6.93
N LEU A 40 24.77 -24.39 6.34
CA LEU A 40 24.58 -24.48 4.89
C LEU A 40 23.94 -23.23 4.28
N THR A 41 23.12 -22.49 5.06
CA THR A 41 22.43 -21.28 4.61
C THR A 41 23.07 -19.99 5.10
N ALA A 42 24.14 -20.07 5.90
CA ALA A 42 24.90 -18.93 6.38
C ALA A 42 25.57 -18.21 5.19
N ASN A 43 25.41 -16.89 5.13
CA ASN A 43 26.02 -15.99 4.16
C ASN A 43 26.09 -14.57 4.72
N VAL A 44 26.71 -13.66 4.01
CA VAL A 44 26.91 -12.27 4.45
C VAL A 44 25.60 -11.56 4.83
N LEU A 45 24.49 -11.87 4.16
CA LEU A 45 23.20 -11.22 4.39
C LEU A 45 22.44 -11.76 5.62
N THR A 46 22.78 -12.99 6.07
CA THR A 46 22.11 -13.66 7.19
C THR A 46 22.88 -13.62 8.50
N VAL A 47 24.20 -13.74 8.43
CA VAL A 47 25.07 -13.80 9.63
C VAL A 47 26.21 -12.76 9.63
N GLY A 48 26.37 -11.98 8.56
CA GLY A 48 27.47 -11.00 8.44
C GLY A 48 28.86 -11.62 8.20
N GLU A 49 28.91 -12.88 7.76
CA GLU A 49 30.14 -13.62 7.45
C GLU A 49 30.01 -14.28 6.06
N GLU A 50 31.16 -14.69 5.50
CA GLU A 50 31.18 -15.38 4.21
C GLU A 50 30.54 -16.77 4.29
N SER A 51 29.88 -17.17 3.22
CA SER A 51 29.28 -18.51 3.07
C SER A 51 30.33 -19.62 2.95
N GLY A 52 29.91 -20.87 3.20
CA GLY A 52 30.73 -22.05 2.93
C GLY A 52 31.21 -22.14 1.47
N ALA A 53 30.39 -21.67 0.52
CA ALA A 53 30.76 -21.60 -0.90
C ALA A 53 31.98 -20.68 -1.13
N SER A 54 31.93 -19.48 -0.54
CA SER A 54 33.03 -18.50 -0.66
C SER A 54 34.28 -18.95 0.07
N ARG A 55 34.18 -19.55 1.27
CA ARG A 55 35.32 -20.16 1.97
C ARG A 55 36.01 -21.21 1.13
N ASN A 56 35.26 -22.07 0.45
CA ASN A 56 35.82 -23.09 -0.45
C ASN A 56 36.62 -22.47 -1.62
N VAL A 57 36.15 -21.36 -2.18
CA VAL A 57 36.83 -20.64 -3.25
C VAL A 57 38.10 -20.01 -2.71
N LEU A 58 38.04 -19.29 -1.56
CA LEU A 58 39.23 -18.72 -0.92
C LEU A 58 40.29 -19.78 -0.68
N TYR A 59 39.91 -20.96 -0.17
CA TYR A 59 40.86 -22.08 0.04
C TYR A 59 41.46 -22.59 -1.27
N ARG A 60 40.65 -22.81 -2.31
CA ARG A 60 41.13 -23.30 -3.63
C ARG A 60 42.15 -22.36 -4.29
N TRP A 61 41.99 -21.03 -4.03
CA TRP A 61 42.86 -20.00 -4.60
C TRP A 61 44.01 -19.58 -3.67
N ASP A 62 44.15 -20.23 -2.50
CA ASP A 62 45.15 -19.89 -1.47
C ASP A 62 45.02 -18.42 -1.01
N LEU A 63 43.77 -17.97 -0.81
CA LEU A 63 43.46 -16.59 -0.46
C LEU A 63 42.85 -16.42 0.94
N THR A 64 42.72 -17.49 1.75
CA THR A 64 42.07 -17.41 3.06
C THR A 64 42.77 -16.42 4.00
N GLU A 65 44.08 -16.62 4.26
CA GLU A 65 44.87 -15.73 5.13
C GLU A 65 45.00 -14.32 4.55
N ARG A 66 45.10 -14.25 3.22
CA ARG A 66 45.18 -12.97 2.52
C ARG A 66 43.92 -12.17 2.65
N PHE A 67 42.75 -12.80 2.55
CA PHE A 67 41.47 -12.09 2.70
C PHE A 67 41.26 -11.53 4.12
N GLU A 68 41.80 -12.20 5.14
CA GLU A 68 41.80 -11.69 6.51
C GLU A 68 42.72 -10.47 6.70
N SER A 69 43.92 -10.49 6.10
CA SER A 69 44.94 -9.46 6.30
C SER A 69 44.92 -8.34 5.25
N ASP A 70 44.56 -8.63 4.00
CA ASP A 70 44.49 -7.73 2.84
C ASP A 70 43.29 -8.10 1.96
N PRO A 71 42.06 -7.78 2.41
CA PRO A 71 40.84 -8.14 1.67
C PRO A 71 40.83 -7.57 0.25
N GLU A 72 41.27 -6.35 0.07
CA GLU A 72 41.28 -5.67 -1.24
C GLU A 72 42.25 -6.35 -2.21
N GLY A 73 43.44 -6.73 -1.75
CA GLY A 73 44.39 -7.48 -2.56
C GLY A 73 43.92 -8.90 -2.91
N ALA A 74 43.21 -9.58 -1.99
CA ALA A 74 42.59 -10.88 -2.27
C ALA A 74 41.48 -10.77 -3.31
N LEU A 75 40.57 -9.79 -3.18
CA LEU A 75 39.52 -9.51 -4.16
C LEU A 75 40.09 -9.13 -5.53
N ALA A 76 41.13 -8.30 -5.58
CA ALA A 76 41.78 -7.93 -6.84
C ALA A 76 42.45 -9.14 -7.54
N GLN A 77 43.04 -10.07 -6.78
CA GLN A 77 43.61 -11.29 -7.34
C GLN A 77 42.54 -12.23 -7.92
N LEU A 78 41.41 -12.40 -7.21
CA LEU A 78 40.32 -13.22 -7.66
C LEU A 78 39.63 -12.59 -8.89
N HIS A 79 39.44 -11.25 -8.89
CA HIS A 79 38.96 -10.52 -10.05
C HIS A 79 39.83 -10.73 -11.28
N ALA A 80 41.17 -10.63 -11.14
CA ALA A 80 42.09 -10.86 -12.25
C ALA A 80 41.99 -12.29 -12.81
N ALA A 81 41.65 -13.28 -11.99
CA ALA A 81 41.41 -14.64 -12.46
C ALA A 81 40.14 -14.73 -13.30
N VAL A 82 39.04 -14.07 -12.89
CA VAL A 82 37.77 -13.99 -13.64
C VAL A 82 37.97 -13.23 -14.95
N ALA A 83 38.60 -12.05 -14.90
CA ALA A 83 38.90 -11.23 -16.07
C ALA A 83 39.77 -11.95 -17.08
N GLY A 84 40.72 -12.79 -16.62
CA GLY A 84 41.58 -13.63 -17.45
C GLY A 84 40.96 -14.94 -17.96
N GLY A 85 39.66 -15.18 -17.69
CA GLY A 85 38.95 -16.39 -18.13
C GLY A 85 39.37 -17.68 -17.42
N ARG A 86 40.08 -17.59 -16.29
CA ARG A 86 40.57 -18.73 -15.49
C ARG A 86 39.63 -19.13 -14.37
N ALA A 87 38.51 -18.40 -14.18
CA ALA A 87 37.57 -18.55 -13.11
C ALA A 87 36.15 -18.43 -13.66
N GLY A 88 35.18 -19.03 -12.97
CA GLY A 88 33.80 -19.16 -13.44
C GLY A 88 32.77 -18.63 -12.43
N ARG A 89 31.60 -19.34 -12.36
CA ARG A 89 30.44 -18.96 -11.55
C ARG A 89 30.72 -18.94 -10.05
N ASP A 90 31.57 -19.87 -9.54
CA ASP A 90 31.87 -19.94 -8.11
C ASP A 90 32.66 -18.71 -7.66
N GLU A 91 33.60 -18.28 -8.47
CA GLU A 91 34.41 -17.09 -8.22
C GLU A 91 33.61 -15.81 -8.38
N LEU A 92 32.68 -15.73 -9.35
CA LEU A 92 31.75 -14.58 -9.46
C LEU A 92 30.83 -14.45 -8.25
N PHE A 93 30.29 -15.57 -7.74
CA PHE A 93 29.51 -15.55 -6.51
C PHE A 93 30.36 -15.08 -5.32
N THR A 94 31.54 -15.62 -5.18
CA THR A 94 32.49 -15.26 -4.11
C THR A 94 32.86 -13.77 -4.17
N LEU A 95 33.18 -13.25 -5.37
CA LEU A 95 33.46 -11.82 -5.55
C LEU A 95 32.24 -10.95 -5.17
N ALA A 96 31.03 -11.35 -5.53
CA ALA A 96 29.81 -10.63 -5.13
C ALA A 96 29.64 -10.61 -3.60
N GLU A 97 29.75 -11.79 -2.96
CA GLU A 97 29.56 -11.91 -1.50
C GLU A 97 30.67 -11.20 -0.72
N LEU A 98 31.93 -11.42 -1.07
CA LEU A 98 33.07 -10.86 -0.32
C LEU A 98 33.24 -9.36 -0.57
N SER A 99 32.90 -8.85 -1.76
CA SER A 99 32.85 -7.40 -1.99
C SER A 99 31.77 -6.76 -1.11
N PHE A 100 30.60 -7.37 -1.00
CA PHE A 100 29.54 -6.91 -0.12
C PHE A 100 29.99 -6.93 1.36
N LEU A 101 30.60 -8.03 1.81
CA LEU A 101 31.14 -8.16 3.16
C LEU A 101 32.20 -7.09 3.48
N HIS A 102 33.10 -6.83 2.54
CA HIS A 102 34.14 -5.80 2.69
C HIS A 102 33.49 -4.39 2.76
N ALA A 103 32.48 -4.14 1.92
CA ALA A 103 31.71 -2.88 1.95
C ALA A 103 30.98 -2.68 3.30
N GLU A 104 30.36 -3.73 3.85
CA GLU A 104 29.71 -3.67 5.17
C GLU A 104 30.71 -3.31 6.30
N ARG A 105 31.92 -3.86 6.23
CA ARG A 105 32.99 -3.61 7.23
C ARG A 105 33.61 -2.23 7.11
N THR A 106 33.68 -1.67 5.90
CA THR A 106 34.47 -0.43 5.62
C THR A 106 33.62 0.78 5.28
N GLY A 107 32.34 0.57 4.87
CA GLY A 107 31.45 1.62 4.36
C GLY A 107 31.78 2.09 2.94
N LYS A 108 32.72 1.43 2.23
CA LYS A 108 33.14 1.81 0.87
C LYS A 108 32.08 1.49 -0.17
N GLN A 109 31.45 2.51 -0.74
CA GLN A 109 30.34 2.36 -1.70
C GLN A 109 30.73 1.64 -2.98
N GLU A 110 31.96 1.82 -3.46
CA GLU A 110 32.48 1.16 -4.65
C GLU A 110 32.44 -0.37 -4.55
N TYR A 111 32.56 -0.94 -3.36
CA TYR A 111 32.48 -2.39 -3.16
C TYR A 111 31.04 -2.92 -3.13
N TYR A 112 30.05 -2.11 -2.70
CA TYR A 112 28.64 -2.47 -2.86
C TYR A 112 28.26 -2.50 -4.34
N LEU A 113 28.70 -1.50 -5.14
CA LEU A 113 28.48 -1.49 -6.58
C LEU A 113 29.21 -2.67 -7.27
N ALA A 114 30.42 -2.99 -6.84
CA ALA A 114 31.14 -4.16 -7.33
C ALA A 114 30.39 -5.46 -7.04
N ALA A 115 29.85 -5.62 -5.83
CA ALA A 115 29.00 -6.77 -5.47
C ALA A 115 27.81 -6.91 -6.40
N ALA A 116 27.11 -5.79 -6.70
CA ALA A 116 26.00 -5.78 -7.64
C ALA A 116 26.42 -6.17 -9.07
N VAL A 117 27.56 -5.68 -9.55
CA VAL A 117 28.08 -6.00 -10.89
C VAL A 117 28.43 -7.48 -11.00
N TYR A 118 29.14 -8.05 -10.01
CA TYR A 118 29.49 -9.47 -10.02
C TYR A 118 28.26 -10.37 -9.91
N ALA A 119 27.29 -10.00 -9.05
CA ALA A 119 26.04 -10.73 -8.91
C ALA A 119 25.22 -10.72 -10.21
N TYR A 120 25.15 -9.57 -10.91
CA TYR A 120 24.48 -9.47 -12.20
C TYR A 120 25.18 -10.34 -13.26
N ALA A 121 26.52 -10.32 -13.33
CA ALA A 121 27.29 -11.15 -14.26
C ALA A 121 27.16 -12.66 -13.99
N LEU A 122 26.84 -13.04 -12.75
CA LEU A 122 26.52 -14.42 -12.39
C LEU A 122 25.10 -14.80 -12.81
N LEU A 123 24.12 -13.93 -12.55
CA LEU A 123 22.70 -14.16 -12.81
C LEU A 123 22.36 -14.16 -14.31
N PHE A 124 23.04 -13.27 -15.08
CA PHE A 124 22.78 -13.04 -16.51
C PHE A 124 24.06 -13.24 -17.33
N PRO A 125 24.39 -14.49 -17.65
CA PRO A 125 25.67 -14.84 -18.28
C PRO A 125 25.75 -14.59 -19.79
N ASN A 126 24.75 -13.98 -20.45
CA ASN A 126 24.71 -13.68 -21.89
C ASN A 126 25.09 -14.90 -22.76
N GLY A 127 24.39 -16.04 -22.56
CA GLY A 127 24.62 -17.26 -23.34
C GLY A 127 25.91 -18.02 -22.99
N ALA A 128 26.61 -17.67 -21.92
CA ALA A 128 27.76 -18.44 -21.46
C ALA A 128 27.35 -19.83 -20.97
N ALA A 129 28.20 -20.83 -21.24
CA ALA A 129 27.90 -22.24 -21.10
C ALA A 129 27.76 -22.78 -19.66
N ASP A 130 27.76 -21.93 -18.63
CA ASP A 130 27.79 -22.38 -17.22
C ASP A 130 26.77 -21.62 -16.32
N PRO A 131 25.46 -21.77 -16.54
CA PRO A 131 24.43 -21.20 -15.65
C PRO A 131 24.35 -21.99 -14.35
N LEU A 132 23.90 -21.32 -13.27
CA LEU A 132 23.49 -22.01 -12.05
C LEU A 132 22.19 -22.77 -12.29
N TYR A 133 22.04 -23.93 -11.64
CA TYR A 133 20.77 -24.66 -11.70
C TYR A 133 19.67 -23.90 -10.97
N PRO A 134 18.40 -23.95 -11.39
CA PRO A 134 17.29 -23.23 -10.77
C PRO A 134 17.09 -23.49 -9.27
N VAL A 135 17.53 -24.65 -8.77
CA VAL A 135 17.48 -25.04 -7.35
C VAL A 135 18.74 -24.68 -6.56
N ASP A 136 19.73 -24.03 -7.19
CA ASP A 136 20.93 -23.60 -6.50
C ASP A 136 20.61 -22.41 -5.57
N PRO A 137 20.80 -22.54 -4.24
CA PRO A 137 20.45 -21.47 -3.30
C PRO A 137 21.24 -20.18 -3.55
N ARG A 138 22.40 -20.26 -4.21
CA ARG A 138 23.23 -19.09 -4.55
C ARG A 138 22.54 -18.14 -5.53
N LEU A 139 21.57 -18.61 -6.34
CA LEU A 139 20.78 -17.74 -7.20
C LEU A 139 20.02 -16.69 -6.39
N ARG A 140 19.35 -17.13 -5.31
CA ARG A 140 18.61 -16.18 -4.47
C ARG A 140 19.57 -15.23 -3.72
N VAL A 141 20.66 -15.74 -3.18
CA VAL A 141 21.67 -14.91 -2.50
C VAL A 141 22.28 -13.89 -3.49
N ALA A 142 22.59 -14.30 -4.72
CA ALA A 142 23.11 -13.39 -5.74
C ALA A 142 22.10 -12.29 -6.12
N ALA A 143 20.81 -12.63 -6.25
CA ALA A 143 19.76 -11.63 -6.48
C ALA A 143 19.67 -10.63 -5.31
N ASP A 144 19.73 -11.12 -4.07
CA ASP A 144 19.72 -10.26 -2.89
C ASP A 144 21.00 -9.39 -2.79
N LEU A 145 22.18 -9.94 -3.13
CA LEU A 145 23.44 -9.17 -3.19
C LEU A 145 23.37 -8.08 -4.26
N TYR A 146 22.78 -8.38 -5.43
CA TYR A 146 22.56 -7.39 -6.46
C TYR A 146 21.62 -6.29 -5.96
N ASN A 147 20.45 -6.66 -5.45
CA ASN A 147 19.43 -5.73 -4.98
C ASN A 147 19.95 -4.81 -3.87
N ARG A 148 20.62 -5.37 -2.87
CA ARG A 148 21.20 -4.61 -1.75
C ARG A 148 22.50 -3.87 -2.14
N GLY A 149 23.28 -4.43 -3.07
CA GLY A 149 24.43 -3.77 -3.63
C GLY A 149 24.07 -2.47 -4.34
N LEU A 150 22.98 -2.45 -5.11
CA LEU A 150 22.43 -1.21 -5.71
C LEU A 150 21.94 -0.24 -4.63
N THR A 151 21.20 -0.74 -3.66
CA THR A 151 20.65 0.07 -2.57
C THR A 151 21.75 0.80 -1.80
N SER A 152 22.77 0.07 -1.34
CA SER A 152 23.88 0.63 -0.55
C SER A 152 24.90 1.39 -1.40
N GLY A 153 25.09 0.95 -2.65
CA GLY A 153 26.04 1.58 -3.57
C GLY A 153 25.61 2.93 -4.11
N PHE A 154 24.30 3.16 -4.25
CA PHE A 154 23.73 4.46 -4.63
C PHE A 154 23.17 5.24 -3.42
N ALA A 155 23.45 4.82 -2.18
CA ALA A 155 22.99 5.52 -1.00
C ALA A 155 23.57 6.95 -0.93
N SER A 156 22.74 7.92 -0.46
CA SER A 156 23.22 9.25 -0.11
C SER A 156 24.24 9.20 1.03
N ALA A 157 24.98 10.28 1.23
CA ALA A 157 26.05 10.34 2.25
C ALA A 157 25.52 10.08 3.68
N ASP A 158 24.27 10.47 3.97
CA ASP A 158 23.57 10.21 5.24
C ASP A 158 22.78 8.90 5.24
N ARG A 159 22.81 8.14 4.12
CA ARG A 159 22.10 6.87 3.90
C ARG A 159 20.57 6.95 4.02
N SER A 160 20.01 8.14 4.05
CA SER A 160 18.55 8.32 4.22
C SER A 160 17.75 8.03 2.96
N VAL A 161 18.36 8.22 1.79
CA VAL A 161 17.75 7.99 0.46
C VAL A 161 18.77 7.41 -0.52
N ILE A 162 18.26 6.91 -1.63
CA ILE A 162 19.06 6.43 -2.76
C ILE A 162 19.13 7.53 -3.82
N ASP A 163 20.36 7.87 -4.27
CA ASP A 163 20.61 8.87 -5.32
C ASP A 163 20.61 8.18 -6.70
N LEU A 164 19.43 8.01 -7.28
CA LEU A 164 19.27 7.40 -8.61
C LEU A 164 19.47 8.47 -9.69
N ARG A 165 20.67 8.51 -10.25
CA ARG A 165 21.07 9.44 -11.31
C ARG A 165 22.01 8.79 -12.32
N GLY A 166 22.08 9.36 -13.52
CA GLY A 166 23.13 9.05 -14.49
C GLY A 166 24.49 9.63 -14.05
N GLY A 167 25.59 8.99 -14.46
CA GLY A 167 26.94 9.43 -14.12
C GLY A 167 27.94 8.29 -14.10
N THR A 168 29.17 8.58 -13.62
CA THR A 168 30.25 7.60 -13.49
C THR A 168 30.59 7.40 -12.01
N TRP A 169 30.68 6.13 -11.61
CA TRP A 169 31.04 5.68 -10.27
C TRP A 169 32.33 4.86 -10.32
N ALA A 170 33.19 5.03 -9.32
CA ALA A 170 34.39 4.20 -9.16
C ALA A 170 33.97 2.77 -8.79
N LEU A 171 34.72 1.79 -9.31
CA LEU A 171 34.74 0.40 -8.87
C LEU A 171 36.17 0.02 -8.44
N PRO A 172 36.36 -0.99 -7.57
CA PRO A 172 37.70 -1.44 -7.17
C PRO A 172 38.57 -1.91 -8.34
N PHE A 173 37.94 -2.24 -9.47
CA PHE A 173 38.61 -2.76 -10.68
C PHE A 173 38.38 -1.87 -11.91
N GLY A 174 37.88 -0.65 -11.75
CA GLY A 174 37.64 0.26 -12.87
C GLY A 174 36.52 1.26 -12.61
N GLU A 175 35.62 1.41 -13.57
CA GLU A 175 34.50 2.39 -13.50
C GLU A 175 33.17 1.82 -13.99
N LEU A 176 32.08 2.33 -13.42
CA LEU A 176 30.71 2.07 -13.82
C LEU A 176 30.08 3.35 -14.37
N THR A 177 29.70 3.36 -15.64
CA THR A 177 28.92 4.42 -16.27
C THR A 177 27.44 4.02 -16.27
N VAL A 178 26.60 4.84 -15.64
CA VAL A 178 25.16 4.63 -15.54
C VAL A 178 24.43 5.65 -16.40
N GLU A 179 23.57 5.17 -17.26
CA GLU A 179 22.64 5.98 -18.05
C GLU A 179 21.25 5.94 -17.42
N LEU A 180 20.59 7.10 -17.27
CA LEU A 180 19.22 7.22 -16.78
C LEU A 180 18.40 8.10 -17.72
N ASP A 181 17.47 7.48 -18.44
CA ASP A 181 16.46 8.22 -19.21
C ASP A 181 15.44 8.85 -18.23
N PRO A 182 15.22 10.18 -18.26
CA PRO A 182 14.25 10.86 -17.40
C PRO A 182 12.82 10.30 -17.45
N LYS A 183 12.46 9.56 -18.51
CA LYS A 183 11.14 8.91 -18.60
C LYS A 183 10.90 7.91 -17.47
N TRP A 184 11.95 7.24 -16.98
CA TRP A 184 11.88 6.29 -15.88
C TRP A 184 11.51 6.95 -14.54
N LEU A 185 11.67 8.26 -14.42
CA LEU A 185 11.29 9.02 -13.23
C LEU A 185 9.84 9.53 -13.29
N ARG A 186 9.05 9.13 -14.31
CA ARG A 186 7.65 9.57 -14.43
C ARG A 186 6.69 8.56 -13.83
N TRP A 187 5.70 9.08 -13.11
CA TRP A 187 4.57 8.33 -12.57
C TRP A 187 3.28 9.12 -12.80
N GLY A 188 2.62 8.85 -13.93
CA GLY A 188 1.50 9.66 -14.40
C GLY A 188 1.93 11.12 -14.67
N ASP A 189 1.30 12.06 -14.00
CA ASP A 189 1.60 13.50 -14.03
C ASP A 189 2.62 13.94 -12.96
N ARG A 190 3.24 12.99 -12.25
CA ARG A 190 4.18 13.24 -11.16
C ARG A 190 5.58 12.71 -11.48
N ARG A 191 6.57 13.27 -10.79
CA ARG A 191 7.95 12.79 -10.80
C ARG A 191 8.22 11.98 -9.54
N LEU A 192 8.88 10.83 -9.68
CA LEU A 192 9.43 10.05 -8.59
C LEU A 192 10.66 10.75 -8.00
N VAL A 193 10.70 10.85 -6.68
CA VAL A 193 11.77 11.51 -5.92
C VAL A 193 11.95 10.79 -4.57
N ASN A 194 13.04 11.07 -3.86
CA ASN A 194 13.26 10.60 -2.48
C ASN A 194 13.04 9.09 -2.33
N PHE A 195 13.88 8.31 -2.99
CA PHE A 195 13.81 6.86 -3.00
C PHE A 195 14.33 6.29 -1.66
N VAL A 196 13.46 5.65 -0.90
CA VAL A 196 13.78 5.04 0.39
C VAL A 196 13.90 3.53 0.23
N PRO A 197 15.00 2.88 0.71
CA PRO A 197 15.16 1.44 0.62
C PRO A 197 14.17 0.70 1.53
N VAL A 198 13.32 -0.15 0.97
CA VAL A 198 12.30 -0.86 1.77
C VAL A 198 12.89 -1.99 2.60
N ALA A 199 14.09 -2.48 2.25
CA ALA A 199 14.80 -3.50 3.03
C ALA A 199 15.21 -3.02 4.45
N GLU A 200 15.21 -1.71 4.68
CA GLU A 200 15.50 -1.06 5.97
C GLU A 200 14.22 -0.69 6.74
N LEU A 201 13.03 -0.96 6.19
CA LEU A 201 11.76 -0.61 6.79
C LEU A 201 11.12 -1.80 7.52
N GLU A 202 10.84 -1.64 8.79
CA GLU A 202 9.99 -2.56 9.55
C GLU A 202 8.52 -2.14 9.40
N VAL A 203 7.71 -2.99 8.77
CA VAL A 203 6.27 -2.75 8.61
C VAL A 203 5.54 -3.24 9.85
N ARG A 204 4.85 -2.34 10.55
CA ARG A 204 4.01 -2.63 11.72
C ARG A 204 2.57 -2.20 11.46
N GLY A 205 1.62 -2.91 12.06
CA GLY A 205 0.19 -2.57 12.03
C GLY A 205 -0.58 -3.08 10.82
N LEU A 206 0.05 -3.60 9.79
CA LEU A 206 -0.58 -4.36 8.72
C LEU A 206 -0.55 -5.85 9.07
N ARG A 207 -1.68 -6.55 8.85
CA ARG A 207 -1.79 -7.99 9.13
C ARG A 207 -1.10 -8.85 8.09
N GLU A 208 -1.01 -8.37 6.85
CA GLU A 208 -0.33 -9.01 5.72
C GLU A 208 0.77 -8.12 5.19
N ARG A 209 1.92 -8.74 4.88
CA ARG A 209 3.06 -8.07 4.24
C ARG A 209 3.28 -8.68 2.87
N TYR A 210 2.94 -7.93 1.84
CA TYR A 210 3.14 -8.34 0.46
C TYR A 210 4.53 -7.94 -0.01
N ARG A 211 5.30 -8.96 -0.40
CA ARG A 211 6.60 -8.84 -1.05
C ARG A 211 6.65 -9.84 -2.19
N ARG A 212 7.03 -9.38 -3.35
CA ARG A 212 7.33 -10.24 -4.50
C ARG A 212 8.83 -10.34 -4.64
N PRO A 213 9.43 -11.55 -4.48
CA PRO A 213 10.88 -11.73 -4.65
C PRO A 213 11.24 -11.64 -6.14
N GLY A 214 12.41 -11.10 -6.43
CA GLY A 214 12.88 -10.93 -7.81
C GLY A 214 14.23 -10.21 -7.88
N ILE A 215 14.44 -9.55 -8.99
CA ILE A 215 15.65 -8.75 -9.27
C ILE A 215 15.36 -7.25 -9.20
N GLY A 216 16.34 -6.45 -8.84
CA GLY A 216 16.27 -5.00 -8.70
C GLY A 216 16.04 -4.54 -7.27
N ALA A 217 16.47 -3.33 -6.94
CA ALA A 217 16.36 -2.74 -5.61
C ALA A 217 14.92 -2.30 -5.34
N PRO A 218 14.20 -2.90 -4.37
CA PRO A 218 12.86 -2.49 -4.02
C PRO A 218 12.90 -1.21 -3.17
N LEU A 219 12.18 -0.17 -3.62
CA LEU A 219 12.21 1.16 -3.02
C LEU A 219 10.78 1.71 -2.81
N ALA A 220 10.63 2.59 -1.84
CA ALA A 220 9.47 3.45 -1.67
C ALA A 220 9.82 4.86 -2.18
N ALA A 221 9.29 5.23 -3.34
CA ALA A 221 9.56 6.53 -3.96
C ALA A 221 8.55 7.57 -3.53
N GLY A 222 8.99 8.72 -3.06
CA GLY A 222 8.16 9.91 -2.91
C GLY A 222 7.74 10.46 -4.27
N THR A 223 6.79 11.39 -4.28
CA THR A 223 6.30 12.00 -5.53
C THR A 223 6.31 13.52 -5.46
N ALA A 224 6.72 14.15 -6.55
CA ALA A 224 6.64 15.60 -6.76
C ALA A 224 5.88 15.90 -8.04
N ALA A 225 5.14 17.00 -8.08
CA ALA A 225 4.42 17.41 -9.27
C ALA A 225 5.37 17.98 -10.33
N PHE A 226 5.15 17.67 -11.61
CA PHE A 226 5.95 18.24 -12.72
C PHE A 226 5.71 19.73 -12.90
N ILE A 227 4.45 20.14 -12.79
CA ILE A 227 4.07 21.55 -12.97
C ILE A 227 3.32 22.01 -11.71
N PRO A 228 3.59 23.18 -11.11
CA PRO A 228 2.96 23.61 -9.86
C PRO A 228 1.45 23.86 -9.89
N ASP A 229 0.75 23.83 -11.04
CA ASP A 229 -0.58 24.48 -11.18
C ASP A 229 -1.69 23.72 -11.92
N THR A 230 -1.78 22.37 -11.87
CA THR A 230 -2.93 21.66 -12.44
C THR A 230 -3.96 21.29 -11.37
N LYS A 231 -5.26 21.50 -11.65
CA LYS A 231 -6.40 21.27 -10.75
C LYS A 231 -6.56 19.80 -10.27
N LEU A 232 -5.96 18.84 -10.95
CA LEU A 232 -6.01 17.39 -10.62
C LEU A 232 -5.00 16.95 -9.55
N ARG A 233 -4.13 17.86 -9.08
CA ARG A 233 -2.99 17.54 -8.19
C ARG A 233 -3.35 17.24 -6.78
N ASP A 234 -4.45 17.81 -6.34
CA ASP A 234 -4.81 17.81 -4.93
C ASP A 234 -5.44 16.48 -4.50
N PHE A 235 -5.70 15.56 -5.47
CA PHE A 235 -6.30 14.26 -5.17
C PHE A 235 -5.30 13.18 -4.74
N VAL A 236 -4.04 13.24 -5.20
CA VAL A 236 -3.00 12.31 -4.74
C VAL A 236 -2.29 12.90 -3.53
N GLY A 237 -2.31 12.19 -2.42
CA GLY A 237 -1.69 12.65 -1.17
C GLY A 237 -0.22 13.03 -1.35
N ARG A 238 0.22 14.13 -0.72
CA ARG A 238 1.62 14.60 -0.79
C ARG A 238 2.60 13.60 -0.17
N ALA A 239 2.15 12.82 0.82
CA ALA A 239 2.93 11.78 1.48
C ALA A 239 2.92 10.44 0.71
N THR A 240 2.24 10.36 -0.46
CA THR A 240 2.15 9.10 -1.21
C THR A 240 3.52 8.58 -1.60
N LYS A 241 3.83 7.37 -1.16
CA LYS A 241 5.00 6.59 -1.58
C LYS A 241 4.56 5.55 -2.60
N VAL A 242 5.30 5.47 -3.68
CA VAL A 242 5.08 4.50 -4.76
C VAL A 242 6.05 3.35 -4.58
N PRO A 243 5.61 2.10 -4.55
CA PRO A 243 6.52 0.96 -4.62
C PRO A 243 7.15 0.92 -6.00
N VAL A 244 8.45 1.01 -6.06
CA VAL A 244 9.21 0.93 -7.31
C VAL A 244 10.37 -0.04 -7.18
N THR A 245 10.83 -0.54 -8.32
CA THR A 245 12.04 -1.35 -8.42
C THR A 245 13.06 -0.64 -9.29
N ALA A 246 14.23 -0.35 -8.75
CA ALA A 246 15.36 0.15 -9.53
C ALA A 246 16.21 -1.02 -10.04
N LEU A 247 16.31 -1.15 -11.35
CA LEU A 247 17.10 -2.16 -12.04
C LEU A 247 18.24 -1.47 -12.78
N LEU A 248 19.47 -1.87 -12.52
CA LEU A 248 20.64 -1.52 -13.32
C LEU A 248 20.91 -2.65 -14.32
N ARG A 249 20.52 -2.44 -15.56
CA ARG A 249 20.78 -3.39 -16.65
C ARG A 249 22.18 -3.17 -17.19
N LEU A 250 23.04 -4.18 -17.11
CA LEU A 250 24.43 -4.09 -17.57
C LEU A 250 24.57 -4.68 -18.98
N ASP A 251 25.39 -4.01 -19.80
CA ASP A 251 25.72 -4.47 -21.14
C ASP A 251 26.90 -5.45 -21.09
N ASP A 252 26.70 -6.67 -21.60
CA ASP A 252 27.71 -7.74 -21.67
C ASP A 252 28.63 -7.81 -20.42
N PRO A 253 28.07 -8.09 -19.23
CA PRO A 253 28.74 -7.85 -17.95
C PRO A 253 30.05 -8.63 -17.83
N ARG A 254 30.16 -9.87 -18.35
CA ARG A 254 31.39 -10.67 -18.25
C ARG A 254 32.54 -10.11 -19.09
N ARG A 255 32.25 -9.61 -20.28
CA ARG A 255 33.24 -8.95 -21.11
C ARG A 255 33.64 -7.60 -20.52
N ALA A 256 32.70 -6.86 -19.98
CA ALA A 256 32.92 -5.56 -19.37
C ALA A 256 33.82 -5.67 -18.10
N LEU A 257 33.69 -6.73 -17.30
CA LEU A 257 34.57 -7.02 -16.17
C LEU A 257 36.03 -7.13 -16.60
N ALA A 258 36.33 -7.82 -17.71
CA ALA A 258 37.68 -7.95 -18.22
C ALA A 258 38.27 -6.62 -18.74
N ALA A 259 37.42 -5.70 -19.20
CA ALA A 259 37.81 -4.39 -19.70
C ALA A 259 37.97 -3.34 -18.58
N GLY A 260 37.45 -3.59 -17.37
CA GLY A 260 37.42 -2.64 -16.25
C GLY A 260 36.51 -1.43 -16.51
N ARG A 261 35.65 -1.50 -17.52
CA ARG A 261 34.69 -0.46 -17.89
C ARG A 261 33.33 -1.08 -18.07
N ILE A 262 32.43 -0.76 -17.13
CA ILE A 262 31.08 -1.27 -17.08
C ILE A 262 30.12 -0.16 -17.52
N THR A 263 29.20 -0.46 -18.42
CA THR A 263 28.11 0.45 -18.82
C THR A 263 26.79 -0.21 -18.49
N GLY A 264 25.84 0.56 -17.99
CA GLY A 264 24.50 0.07 -17.71
C GLY A 264 23.44 1.15 -17.75
N ALA A 265 22.21 0.73 -18.06
CA ALA A 265 21.02 1.56 -18.03
C ALA A 265 20.26 1.36 -16.70
N LEU A 266 19.98 2.47 -16.02
CA LEU A 266 19.15 2.46 -14.82
C LEU A 266 17.69 2.63 -15.21
N GLU A 267 16.89 1.63 -14.89
CA GLU A 267 15.46 1.54 -15.18
C GLU A 267 14.67 1.54 -13.87
N ILE A 268 13.55 2.28 -13.80
CA ILE A 268 12.72 2.35 -12.60
C ILE A 268 11.31 1.88 -12.94
N TYR A 269 10.93 0.74 -12.40
CA TYR A 269 9.67 0.08 -12.66
C TYR A 269 8.64 0.38 -11.57
N ASP A 270 7.43 0.76 -11.99
CA ASP A 270 6.27 0.94 -11.10
C ASP A 270 5.78 -0.44 -10.63
N GLY A 271 5.88 -0.70 -9.33
CA GLY A 271 5.48 -1.97 -8.71
C GLY A 271 3.99 -2.30 -8.79
N TYR A 272 3.15 -1.33 -9.15
CA TYR A 272 1.73 -1.54 -9.38
C TYR A 272 1.40 -2.02 -10.82
N THR A 273 2.33 -1.87 -11.76
CA THR A 273 2.09 -2.20 -13.17
C THR A 273 3.06 -3.21 -13.74
N ASN A 274 4.25 -3.31 -13.17
CA ASN A 274 5.29 -4.17 -13.70
C ASN A 274 5.61 -5.30 -12.71
N ASP A 275 5.42 -6.54 -13.14
CA ASP A 275 5.75 -7.73 -12.35
C ASP A 275 7.01 -8.43 -12.82
N VAL A 276 7.32 -8.28 -14.08
CA VAL A 276 8.45 -8.94 -14.76
C VAL A 276 9.17 -7.98 -15.69
N VAL A 277 10.39 -8.31 -16.05
CA VAL A 277 11.22 -7.64 -17.04
C VAL A 277 11.89 -8.67 -17.93
N GLU A 278 12.07 -8.37 -19.21
CA GLU A 278 12.83 -9.22 -20.11
C GLU A 278 14.33 -8.90 -20.00
N ILE A 279 15.14 -9.90 -19.65
CA ILE A 279 16.60 -9.83 -19.61
C ILE A 279 17.14 -11.04 -20.40
N ASP A 280 17.94 -10.81 -21.43
CA ASP A 280 18.53 -11.85 -22.29
C ASP A 280 17.51 -12.85 -22.89
N GLY A 281 16.27 -12.38 -23.13
CA GLY A 281 15.17 -13.19 -23.65
C GLY A 281 14.44 -14.04 -22.60
N GLU A 282 14.78 -13.89 -21.32
CA GLU A 282 14.14 -14.54 -20.19
C GLU A 282 13.23 -13.55 -19.43
N SER A 283 12.03 -14.00 -19.07
CA SER A 283 11.11 -13.20 -18.24
C SER A 283 11.49 -13.33 -16.77
N VAL A 284 12.01 -12.26 -16.19
CA VAL A 284 12.57 -12.23 -14.84
C VAL A 284 11.65 -11.44 -13.91
N PRO A 285 11.23 -11.99 -12.75
CA PRO A 285 10.40 -11.25 -11.82
C PRO A 285 11.17 -10.07 -11.18
N LEU A 286 10.48 -8.94 -11.06
CA LEU A 286 10.99 -7.76 -10.35
C LEU A 286 10.76 -7.87 -8.85
N GLU A 287 11.76 -7.53 -8.05
CA GLU A 287 11.62 -7.44 -6.59
C GLU A 287 10.84 -6.19 -6.21
N VAL A 288 9.72 -6.36 -5.52
CA VAL A 288 8.91 -5.23 -5.03
C VAL A 288 8.27 -5.53 -3.69
N GLU A 289 8.12 -4.52 -2.85
CA GLU A 289 7.46 -4.62 -1.56
C GLU A 289 6.39 -3.52 -1.38
N PRO A 290 5.19 -3.70 -1.96
CA PRO A 290 4.13 -2.71 -1.93
C PRO A 290 3.66 -2.36 -0.52
N SER A 291 3.59 -3.34 0.40
CA SER A 291 3.17 -3.10 1.79
C SER A 291 4.08 -2.11 2.52
N ALA A 292 5.39 -2.13 2.27
CA ALA A 292 6.31 -1.19 2.90
C ALA A 292 6.11 0.24 2.37
N ALA A 293 5.92 0.42 1.07
CA ALA A 293 5.61 1.73 0.48
C ALA A 293 4.26 2.26 0.98
N PHE A 294 3.25 1.40 1.07
CA PHE A 294 1.94 1.75 1.59
C PHE A 294 2.00 2.14 3.08
N ALA A 295 2.69 1.36 3.91
CA ALA A 295 2.89 1.67 5.32
C ALA A 295 3.65 3.01 5.51
N SER A 296 4.67 3.28 4.68
CA SER A 296 5.37 4.58 4.66
C SER A 296 4.41 5.72 4.29
N THR A 297 3.54 5.53 3.29
CA THR A 297 2.50 6.50 2.95
C THR A 297 1.61 6.83 4.16
N LEU A 298 1.15 5.80 4.85
CA LEU A 298 0.28 5.97 6.02
C LEU A 298 1.03 6.66 7.17
N SER A 299 2.28 6.26 7.47
CA SER A 299 3.05 6.79 8.59
C SER A 299 3.46 8.25 8.43
N GLU A 300 3.73 8.70 7.20
CA GLU A 300 4.09 10.09 6.88
C GLU A 300 2.87 10.98 6.61
N SER A 301 1.68 10.38 6.48
CA SER A 301 0.45 11.12 6.23
C SER A 301 -0.20 11.58 7.53
N ALA A 302 -0.96 12.68 7.49
CA ALA A 302 -1.78 13.12 8.60
C ALA A 302 -3.03 12.23 8.84
N ILE A 303 -3.15 11.07 8.16
CA ILE A 303 -4.31 10.17 8.26
C ILE A 303 -4.58 9.72 9.70
N TRP A 304 -3.51 9.41 10.46
CA TRP A 304 -3.62 9.02 11.87
C TRP A 304 -4.00 10.19 12.79
N ASP A 305 -3.50 11.39 12.52
CA ASP A 305 -3.93 12.60 13.21
C ASP A 305 -5.41 12.88 12.96
N TRP A 306 -5.92 12.49 11.78
CA TRP A 306 -7.33 12.63 11.44
C TRP A 306 -8.21 11.61 12.16
N GLU A 307 -7.75 10.37 12.38
CA GLU A 307 -8.48 9.41 13.23
C GLU A 307 -8.59 9.88 14.67
N LEU A 308 -7.51 10.42 15.22
CA LEU A 308 -7.47 10.95 16.57
C LEU A 308 -8.19 12.30 16.72
N ARG A 309 -8.17 13.13 15.67
CA ARG A 309 -8.71 14.48 15.64
C ARG A 309 -9.92 14.64 14.73
N GLY A 310 -10.46 13.56 14.18
CA GLY A 310 -11.53 13.55 13.16
C GLY A 310 -12.77 14.37 13.46
N PHE A 311 -12.79 14.99 14.65
CA PHE A 311 -13.81 15.90 15.14
C PHE A 311 -13.36 17.37 15.26
N LEU A 312 -12.05 17.67 15.07
CA LEU A 312 -11.48 18.99 15.44
C LEU A 312 -10.97 19.83 14.26
N VAL A 313 -10.90 19.31 13.04
CA VAL A 313 -9.99 19.89 12.04
C VAL A 313 -10.69 20.55 10.87
N GLY A 314 -11.26 21.73 11.11
CA GLY A 314 -11.67 22.65 10.04
C GLY A 314 -10.51 23.32 9.27
N ASP A 315 -9.31 23.44 9.85
CA ASP A 315 -8.23 24.27 9.31
C ASP A 315 -7.00 23.53 8.78
N LEU A 316 -6.76 22.27 9.18
CA LEU A 316 -5.58 21.49 8.73
C LEU A 316 -5.68 20.93 7.31
N LEU A 317 -6.86 20.96 6.72
CA LEU A 317 -7.19 20.32 5.45
C LEU A 317 -7.07 21.25 4.23
N LYS A 318 -6.45 22.40 4.37
CA LYS A 318 -6.30 23.39 3.27
C LYS A 318 -5.54 22.87 2.03
N GLY A 319 -5.02 21.65 2.05
CA GLY A 319 -4.25 21.05 0.97
C GLY A 319 -4.97 19.99 0.11
N PHE A 320 -6.21 19.59 0.46
CA PHE A 320 -6.92 18.47 -0.20
C PHE A 320 -8.34 18.85 -0.69
N VAL A 321 -8.63 20.12 -0.87
CA VAL A 321 -9.98 20.61 -1.17
C VAL A 321 -10.21 20.67 -2.67
N VAL A 322 -11.21 19.94 -3.18
CA VAL A 322 -11.87 20.31 -4.44
C VAL A 322 -12.67 21.57 -4.16
N ALA A 323 -12.15 22.72 -4.57
CA ALA A 323 -12.91 23.95 -4.51
C ALA A 323 -14.10 23.85 -5.48
N SER A 324 -15.31 23.65 -4.95
CA SER A 324 -16.50 23.92 -5.73
C SER A 324 -16.59 25.43 -5.98
N LYS A 325 -17.14 25.84 -7.14
CA LYS A 325 -17.45 27.26 -7.42
C LYS A 325 -18.41 27.88 -6.38
N ALA A 326 -19.02 27.05 -5.53
CA ALA A 326 -19.96 27.44 -4.48
C ALA A 326 -19.30 27.77 -3.12
N GLY A 327 -17.97 27.71 -3.00
CA GLY A 327 -17.23 28.31 -1.89
C GLY A 327 -17.30 27.63 -0.51
N GLU A 328 -18.11 26.58 -0.30
CA GLU A 328 -18.44 26.10 1.05
C GLU A 328 -18.35 24.58 1.29
N ALA A 329 -18.30 23.74 0.28
CA ALA A 329 -18.18 22.29 0.45
C ALA A 329 -16.73 21.84 0.40
N ARG A 330 -16.14 21.58 1.56
CA ARG A 330 -14.83 20.92 1.68
C ARG A 330 -15.01 19.42 1.44
N ALA A 331 -15.12 19.04 0.17
CA ALA A 331 -15.13 17.65 -0.24
C ALA A 331 -13.69 17.15 -0.36
N GLN A 332 -13.44 15.98 0.20
CA GLN A 332 -12.11 15.39 0.22
C GLN A 332 -12.18 13.99 -0.36
N LEU A 333 -11.86 13.92 -1.66
CA LEU A 333 -11.52 12.66 -2.30
C LEU A 333 -9.99 12.57 -2.32
N LEU A 334 -9.46 11.50 -1.75
CA LEU A 334 -8.05 11.15 -1.77
C LEU A 334 -7.85 9.96 -2.70
N PHE A 335 -7.03 10.12 -3.71
CA PHE A 335 -6.64 9.04 -4.61
C PHE A 335 -5.36 8.39 -4.09
N MET A 336 -5.33 7.07 -4.06
CA MET A 336 -4.12 6.33 -3.69
C MET A 336 -3.06 6.38 -4.79
N GLN A 337 -3.50 6.54 -6.04
CA GLN A 337 -2.65 6.63 -7.23
C GLN A 337 -3.20 7.73 -8.16
N PRO A 338 -2.40 8.27 -9.09
CA PRO A 338 -2.92 9.10 -10.17
C PRO A 338 -4.03 8.39 -10.92
N TYR A 339 -5.04 9.16 -11.33
CA TYR A 339 -6.12 8.60 -12.15
C TYR A 339 -5.60 7.87 -13.38
N ARG A 340 -6.13 6.69 -13.61
CA ARG A 340 -5.82 5.87 -14.79
C ARG A 340 -7.11 5.57 -15.56
N ARG A 341 -7.16 6.07 -16.79
CA ARG A 341 -8.28 5.81 -17.70
C ARG A 341 -8.46 4.31 -17.91
N GLY A 342 -9.71 3.87 -17.97
CA GLY A 342 -10.06 2.45 -18.13
C GLY A 342 -10.05 1.62 -16.85
N ARG A 343 -9.75 2.23 -15.68
CA ARG A 343 -9.87 1.57 -14.38
C ARG A 343 -11.12 2.05 -13.64
N ILE A 344 -11.84 1.10 -13.09
CA ILE A 344 -13.10 1.32 -12.35
C ILE A 344 -12.78 1.93 -10.98
N PRO A 345 -13.39 3.08 -10.61
CA PRO A 345 -13.23 3.62 -9.27
C PRO A 345 -13.96 2.80 -8.20
N VAL A 346 -13.25 2.51 -7.11
CA VAL A 346 -13.82 1.99 -5.86
C VAL A 346 -13.68 3.08 -4.81
N VAL A 347 -14.79 3.59 -4.30
CA VAL A 347 -14.81 4.70 -3.35
C VAL A 347 -15.12 4.16 -1.96
N PHE A 348 -14.18 4.33 -1.03
CA PHE A 348 -14.35 3.99 0.37
C PHE A 348 -14.93 5.15 1.16
N VAL A 349 -16.00 4.90 1.90
CA VAL A 349 -16.70 5.87 2.76
C VAL A 349 -16.66 5.38 4.19
N HIS A 350 -15.91 6.10 5.05
CA HIS A 350 -15.72 5.68 6.44
C HIS A 350 -16.94 5.93 7.33
N GLY A 351 -16.98 5.29 8.49
CA GLY A 351 -18.02 5.45 9.51
C GLY A 351 -17.72 6.55 10.50
N THR A 352 -18.60 6.70 11.50
CA THR A 352 -18.48 7.65 12.61
C THR A 352 -17.18 7.40 13.40
N ALA A 353 -16.50 8.46 13.79
CA ALA A 353 -15.25 8.41 14.55
C ALA A 353 -14.18 7.50 13.91
N SER A 354 -14.11 7.50 12.60
CA SER A 354 -13.22 6.65 11.80
C SER A 354 -12.59 7.46 10.68
N GLY A 355 -11.57 6.90 10.04
CA GLY A 355 -10.85 7.52 8.94
C GLY A 355 -10.31 6.50 7.94
N PRO A 356 -9.54 6.96 6.93
CA PRO A 356 -8.94 6.09 5.92
C PRO A 356 -8.03 4.99 6.49
N GLY A 357 -7.40 5.21 7.65
CA GLY A 357 -6.49 4.24 8.28
C GLY A 357 -7.17 2.91 8.62
N ARG A 358 -8.46 2.92 8.92
CA ARG A 358 -9.23 1.70 9.20
C ARG A 358 -9.39 0.76 7.99
N TRP A 359 -9.11 1.26 6.80
CA TRP A 359 -9.16 0.51 5.55
C TRP A 359 -7.81 -0.06 5.14
N ALA A 360 -6.76 0.16 5.95
CA ALA A 360 -5.37 -0.17 5.58
C ALA A 360 -5.19 -1.64 5.19
N ASP A 361 -5.70 -2.60 5.98
CA ASP A 361 -5.59 -4.03 5.66
C ASP A 361 -6.34 -4.39 4.37
N MET A 362 -7.56 -3.87 4.18
CA MET A 362 -8.34 -4.09 2.96
C MET A 362 -7.63 -3.52 1.74
N MET A 363 -7.16 -2.28 1.82
CA MET A 363 -6.42 -1.64 0.72
C MET A 363 -5.14 -2.38 0.37
N ASN A 364 -4.34 -2.73 1.39
CA ASN A 364 -3.12 -3.51 1.20
C ASN A 364 -3.40 -4.84 0.48
N SER A 365 -4.50 -5.50 0.83
CA SER A 365 -4.91 -6.77 0.20
C SER A 365 -5.41 -6.58 -1.24
N LEU A 366 -6.27 -5.59 -1.50
CA LEU A 366 -6.87 -5.35 -2.82
C LEU A 366 -5.85 -4.85 -3.85
N GLU A 367 -4.93 -3.95 -3.46
CA GLU A 367 -3.88 -3.44 -4.35
C GLU A 367 -2.83 -4.49 -4.71
N ASN A 368 -2.67 -5.50 -3.87
CA ASN A 368 -1.73 -6.58 -4.11
C ASN A 368 -2.33 -7.76 -4.90
N ASP A 369 -3.61 -7.72 -5.17
CA ASP A 369 -4.26 -8.66 -6.08
C ASP A 369 -3.97 -8.25 -7.55
N PRO A 370 -3.27 -9.10 -8.35
CA PRO A 370 -2.85 -8.74 -9.70
C PRO A 370 -4.01 -8.44 -10.65
N TRP A 371 -5.14 -9.14 -10.48
CA TRP A 371 -6.31 -8.96 -11.33
C TRP A 371 -7.05 -7.67 -10.98
N LEU A 372 -7.23 -7.38 -9.68
CA LEU A 372 -7.93 -6.19 -9.22
C LEU A 372 -7.14 -4.91 -9.53
N ARG A 373 -5.84 -4.89 -9.27
CA ARG A 373 -5.02 -3.68 -9.47
C ARG A 373 -4.92 -3.24 -10.93
N THR A 374 -5.17 -4.13 -11.92
CA THR A 374 -5.19 -3.79 -13.33
C THR A 374 -6.54 -3.23 -13.80
N ARG A 375 -7.61 -3.47 -13.04
CA ARG A 375 -9.01 -3.13 -13.41
C ARG A 375 -9.61 -2.04 -12.55
N PHE A 376 -9.14 -1.89 -11.32
CA PHE A 376 -9.69 -0.96 -10.34
C PHE A 376 -8.69 0.11 -9.94
N GLN A 377 -9.21 1.23 -9.42
CA GLN A 377 -8.48 2.30 -8.76
C GLN A 377 -9.25 2.72 -7.52
N TYR A 378 -8.52 3.09 -6.45
CA TYR A 378 -9.10 3.23 -5.14
C TYR A 378 -9.07 4.68 -4.68
N TRP A 379 -10.25 5.19 -4.25
CA TRP A 379 -10.46 6.53 -3.76
C TRP A 379 -11.04 6.49 -2.37
N PHE A 380 -10.67 7.44 -1.52
CA PHE A 380 -11.28 7.62 -0.20
C PHE A 380 -12.08 8.89 -0.18
N PHE A 381 -13.29 8.82 0.35
CA PHE A 381 -14.06 9.98 0.73
C PHE A 381 -13.89 10.21 2.22
N TYR A 382 -13.34 11.38 2.57
CA TYR A 382 -13.18 11.83 3.95
C TYR A 382 -14.16 12.95 4.25
N TYR A 383 -14.83 12.89 5.41
CA TYR A 383 -15.80 13.89 5.83
C TYR A 383 -15.83 14.01 7.35
N ASP A 384 -16.34 15.13 7.86
CA ASP A 384 -16.63 15.31 9.29
C ASP A 384 -17.88 14.53 9.67
N THR A 385 -17.72 13.46 10.45
CA THR A 385 -18.77 12.54 10.83
C THR A 385 -19.76 13.11 11.84
N GLY A 386 -19.50 14.29 12.43
CA GLY A 386 -20.43 15.06 13.26
C GLY A 386 -21.49 15.82 12.46
N ASN A 387 -21.28 16.02 11.17
CA ASN A 387 -22.22 16.70 10.30
C ASN A 387 -23.49 15.87 10.09
N PRO A 388 -24.64 16.51 9.79
CA PRO A 388 -25.85 15.78 9.38
C PRO A 388 -25.59 14.83 8.22
N ILE A 389 -26.23 13.65 8.24
CA ILE A 389 -26.04 12.60 7.22
C ILE A 389 -26.37 13.14 5.84
N THR A 390 -27.48 13.87 5.70
CA THR A 390 -27.90 14.47 4.42
C THR A 390 -26.88 15.46 3.88
N TYR A 391 -26.28 16.27 4.75
CA TYR A 391 -25.21 17.21 4.35
C TYR A 391 -23.96 16.48 3.88
N SER A 392 -23.50 15.48 4.63
CA SER A 392 -22.33 14.68 4.25
C SER A 392 -22.56 13.89 2.96
N ALA A 393 -23.79 13.40 2.75
CA ALA A 393 -24.19 12.75 1.51
C ALA A 393 -24.21 13.72 0.31
N ASP A 394 -24.69 14.97 0.47
CA ASP A 394 -24.64 16.00 -0.58
C ASP A 394 -23.17 16.29 -0.96
N VAL A 395 -22.29 16.43 0.04
CA VAL A 395 -20.86 16.63 -0.17
C VAL A 395 -20.24 15.47 -0.95
N LEU A 396 -20.52 14.22 -0.58
CA LEU A 396 -20.04 13.02 -1.31
C LEU A 396 -20.53 13.06 -2.77
N ARG A 397 -21.81 13.26 -2.98
CA ARG A 397 -22.46 13.26 -4.30
C ARG A 397 -21.92 14.36 -5.21
N LEU A 398 -21.75 15.57 -4.66
CA LEU A 398 -21.19 16.72 -5.39
C LEU A 398 -19.72 16.44 -5.76
N SER A 399 -18.93 15.89 -4.81
CA SER A 399 -17.52 15.55 -5.06
C SER A 399 -17.37 14.56 -6.20
N LEU A 400 -18.18 13.50 -6.19
CA LEU A 400 -18.16 12.47 -7.22
C LEU A 400 -18.59 13.00 -8.59
N ARG A 401 -19.59 13.89 -8.66
CA ARG A 401 -19.99 14.53 -9.92
C ARG A 401 -18.87 15.42 -10.48
N VAL A 402 -18.32 16.29 -9.64
CA VAL A 402 -17.27 17.21 -10.03
C VAL A 402 -16.02 16.46 -10.52
N ILE A 403 -15.60 15.42 -9.82
CA ILE A 403 -14.40 14.67 -10.21
C ILE A 403 -14.61 13.89 -11.50
N VAL A 404 -15.76 13.24 -11.68
CA VAL A 404 -16.08 12.52 -12.93
C VAL A 404 -16.10 13.48 -14.12
N GLU A 405 -16.70 14.66 -13.96
CA GLU A 405 -16.71 15.70 -15.00
C GLU A 405 -15.31 16.24 -15.33
N GLN A 406 -14.45 16.38 -14.31
CA GLN A 406 -13.06 16.85 -14.52
C GLN A 406 -12.16 15.80 -15.16
N LEU A 407 -12.33 14.52 -14.80
CA LEU A 407 -11.51 13.42 -15.33
C LEU A 407 -11.94 13.00 -16.73
N ASP A 408 -13.23 13.09 -17.03
CA ASP A 408 -13.83 12.65 -18.30
C ASP A 408 -14.88 13.65 -18.80
N PRO A 409 -14.45 14.87 -19.21
CA PRO A 409 -15.38 15.92 -19.65
C PRO A 409 -16.17 15.54 -20.91
N ASN A 410 -15.64 14.64 -21.73
CA ASN A 410 -16.28 14.17 -22.96
C ASN A 410 -17.16 12.93 -22.75
N GLY A 411 -17.05 12.27 -21.60
CA GLY A 411 -17.76 11.04 -21.31
C GLY A 411 -17.25 9.79 -22.04
N ASP A 412 -15.96 9.77 -22.38
CA ASP A 412 -15.32 8.69 -23.17
C ASP A 412 -14.75 7.55 -22.32
N ASP A 413 -14.64 7.71 -20.99
CA ASP A 413 -14.16 6.66 -20.09
C ASP A 413 -15.32 5.86 -19.52
N ALA A 414 -15.62 4.72 -20.15
CA ALA A 414 -16.67 3.81 -19.70
C ALA A 414 -16.44 3.28 -18.27
N ALA A 415 -15.18 3.16 -17.82
CA ALA A 415 -14.83 2.64 -16.50
C ALA A 415 -15.29 3.58 -15.38
N LEU A 416 -15.27 4.90 -15.57
CA LEU A 416 -15.81 5.87 -14.61
C LEU A 416 -17.32 5.69 -14.37
N ARG A 417 -18.04 5.08 -15.32
CA ARG A 417 -19.48 4.80 -15.21
C ARG A 417 -19.79 3.45 -14.60
N GLN A 418 -18.77 2.73 -14.13
CA GLN A 418 -18.90 1.45 -13.43
C GLN A 418 -18.50 1.57 -11.95
N MET A 419 -18.61 2.76 -11.34
CA MET A 419 -18.15 3.07 -10.00
C MET A 419 -18.79 2.15 -8.96
N VAL A 420 -17.95 1.66 -8.03
CA VAL A 420 -18.34 0.90 -6.83
C VAL A 420 -18.16 1.80 -5.62
N ILE A 421 -19.16 1.82 -4.72
CA ILE A 421 -19.06 2.55 -3.44
C ILE A 421 -19.13 1.54 -2.29
N ILE A 422 -18.17 1.61 -1.38
CA ILE A 422 -18.08 0.76 -0.20
C ILE A 422 -18.21 1.64 1.05
N GLY A 423 -19.29 1.47 1.80
CA GLY A 423 -19.53 2.26 2.99
C GLY A 423 -19.55 1.42 4.26
N HIS A 424 -18.79 1.86 5.28
CA HIS A 424 -18.78 1.25 6.59
C HIS A 424 -19.63 2.09 7.56
N SER A 425 -20.48 1.43 8.35
CA SER A 425 -21.29 2.08 9.39
C SER A 425 -22.11 3.25 8.81
N GLN A 426 -22.00 4.47 9.36
CA GLN A 426 -22.62 5.69 8.82
C GLN A 426 -22.28 5.91 7.34
N GLY A 427 -21.05 5.58 6.91
CA GLY A 427 -20.65 5.70 5.52
C GLY A 427 -21.49 4.85 4.56
N GLY A 428 -22.08 3.75 5.02
CA GLY A 428 -23.03 2.95 4.25
C GLY A 428 -24.36 3.68 3.99
N LEU A 429 -24.82 4.52 4.93
CA LEU A 429 -26.00 5.38 4.70
C LEU A 429 -25.70 6.43 3.62
N LEU A 430 -24.51 7.04 3.65
CA LEU A 430 -24.07 7.97 2.61
C LEU A 430 -23.98 7.25 1.25
N ALA A 431 -23.42 6.05 1.23
CA ALA A 431 -23.33 5.22 0.03
C ALA A 431 -24.72 4.90 -0.54
N LYS A 432 -25.69 4.52 0.30
CA LYS A 432 -27.09 4.29 -0.11
C LYS A 432 -27.70 5.53 -0.79
N MET A 433 -27.45 6.73 -0.22
CA MET A 433 -27.97 7.99 -0.75
C MET A 433 -27.38 8.40 -2.11
N THR A 434 -26.34 7.70 -2.62
CA THR A 434 -25.86 7.86 -4.00
C THR A 434 -26.65 7.07 -5.03
N ALA A 435 -27.44 6.09 -4.58
CA ALA A 435 -28.07 5.07 -5.40
C ALA A 435 -29.61 4.99 -5.25
N ILE A 436 -30.24 6.00 -4.67
CA ILE A 436 -31.69 6.06 -4.47
C ILE A 436 -32.32 7.21 -5.22
N ASP A 437 -33.62 7.07 -5.52
CA ASP A 437 -34.54 8.17 -5.84
C ASP A 437 -35.45 8.42 -4.64
N SER A 438 -35.26 9.55 -3.97
CA SER A 438 -36.04 9.86 -2.79
C SER A 438 -37.43 10.44 -3.12
N GLY A 439 -37.65 10.97 -4.32
CA GLY A 439 -38.80 11.80 -4.59
C GLY A 439 -38.93 12.89 -3.53
N THR A 440 -40.12 13.04 -2.94
CA THR A 440 -40.36 13.98 -1.82
C THR A 440 -40.17 13.35 -0.44
N ARG A 441 -40.00 12.02 -0.33
CA ARG A 441 -40.08 11.27 0.94
C ARG A 441 -39.16 11.77 2.04
N LEU A 442 -37.92 12.18 1.70
CA LEU A 442 -37.01 12.78 2.68
C LEU A 442 -37.43 14.20 3.06
N TRP A 443 -37.96 14.98 2.11
CA TRP A 443 -38.50 16.30 2.36
C TRP A 443 -39.73 16.25 3.29
N ASP A 444 -40.62 15.28 3.11
CA ASP A 444 -41.84 15.09 3.90
C ASP A 444 -41.54 14.82 5.40
N THR A 445 -40.30 14.42 5.74
CA THR A 445 -39.83 14.35 7.15
C THR A 445 -39.54 15.71 7.77
N VAL A 446 -39.35 16.74 6.94
CA VAL A 446 -38.99 18.12 7.34
C VAL A 446 -40.18 19.05 7.30
N SER A 447 -41.00 18.97 6.26
CA SER A 447 -42.18 19.84 6.06
C SER A 447 -43.29 19.11 5.32
N GLN A 448 -44.53 19.44 5.68
CA GLN A 448 -45.72 18.97 4.97
C GLN A 448 -46.07 19.87 3.78
N ARG A 449 -45.41 21.01 3.62
CA ARG A 449 -45.59 21.93 2.49
C ARG A 449 -44.55 21.71 1.42
N PRO A 450 -44.92 21.86 0.13
CA PRO A 450 -43.96 21.85 -0.96
C PRO A 450 -42.81 22.84 -0.72
N LEU A 451 -41.58 22.47 -1.11
CA LEU A 451 -40.40 23.32 -0.95
C LEU A 451 -40.55 24.68 -1.65
N ASP A 452 -41.23 24.69 -2.78
CA ASP A 452 -41.41 25.89 -3.60
C ASP A 452 -42.44 26.89 -3.00
N ASP A 453 -43.27 26.42 -2.07
CA ASP A 453 -44.24 27.27 -1.36
C ASP A 453 -43.64 27.97 -0.11
N LEU A 454 -42.40 27.65 0.23
CA LEU A 454 -41.72 28.23 1.40
C LEU A 454 -41.00 29.53 1.06
N ILE A 455 -40.96 30.45 2.03
CA ILE A 455 -40.18 31.70 1.95
C ILE A 455 -38.72 31.40 2.28
N LEU A 456 -37.88 31.29 1.25
CA LEU A 456 -36.48 30.91 1.35
C LEU A 456 -35.65 31.73 0.36
N ARG A 457 -34.37 31.97 0.73
CA ARG A 457 -33.38 32.45 -0.24
C ARG A 457 -33.12 31.40 -1.30
N ASP A 458 -32.74 31.80 -2.51
CA ASP A 458 -32.53 30.87 -3.63
C ASP A 458 -31.41 29.85 -3.33
N GLU A 459 -30.34 30.28 -2.67
CA GLU A 459 -29.25 29.38 -2.28
C GLU A 459 -29.72 28.32 -1.28
N THR A 460 -30.56 28.71 -0.32
CA THR A 460 -31.16 27.80 0.68
C THR A 460 -32.06 26.79 0.00
N ARG A 461 -32.91 27.25 -0.92
CA ARG A 461 -33.81 26.40 -1.69
C ARG A 461 -33.06 25.36 -2.50
N GLU A 462 -32.01 25.79 -3.21
CA GLU A 462 -31.19 24.91 -4.02
C GLU A 462 -30.42 23.88 -3.16
N GLN A 463 -29.89 24.29 -2.02
CA GLN A 463 -29.22 23.36 -1.10
C GLN A 463 -30.19 22.32 -0.53
N LEU A 464 -31.40 22.72 -0.11
CA LEU A 464 -32.42 21.80 0.36
C LEU A 464 -32.86 20.83 -0.75
N ARG A 465 -32.98 21.32 -1.99
CA ARG A 465 -33.30 20.47 -3.15
C ARG A 465 -32.24 19.41 -3.37
N ARG A 466 -30.95 19.76 -3.32
CA ARG A 466 -29.84 18.80 -3.48
C ARG A 466 -29.74 17.78 -2.36
N THR A 467 -30.07 18.19 -1.11
CA THR A 467 -29.90 17.32 0.08
C THR A 467 -31.07 16.39 0.33
N LEU A 468 -32.30 16.76 -0.06
CA LEU A 468 -33.52 16.05 0.31
C LEU A 468 -34.33 15.48 -0.87
N PHE A 469 -34.02 15.91 -2.11
CA PHE A 469 -34.60 15.36 -3.34
C PHE A 469 -33.56 14.66 -4.16
N LEU A 470 -33.19 13.46 -3.71
CA LEU A 470 -32.05 12.73 -4.27
C LEU A 470 -32.46 12.01 -5.56
N GLN A 471 -31.58 12.12 -6.55
CA GLN A 471 -31.60 11.32 -7.77
C GLN A 471 -30.36 10.42 -7.79
N PRO A 472 -30.42 9.17 -8.26
CA PRO A 472 -29.25 8.29 -8.28
C PRO A 472 -28.13 8.89 -9.12
N LEU A 473 -26.87 8.65 -8.72
CA LEU A 473 -25.73 9.03 -9.53
C LEU A 473 -25.59 8.05 -10.71
N PRO A 474 -25.56 8.54 -11.96
CA PRO A 474 -25.67 7.66 -13.14
C PRO A 474 -24.43 6.78 -13.39
N PHE A 475 -23.34 7.05 -12.70
CA PHE A 475 -22.09 6.33 -12.80
C PHE A 475 -21.85 5.33 -11.66
N VAL A 476 -22.73 5.26 -10.64
CA VAL A 476 -22.69 4.27 -9.56
C VAL A 476 -23.41 3.01 -10.03
N ARG A 477 -22.75 1.85 -9.96
CA ARG A 477 -23.30 0.55 -10.40
C ARG A 477 -23.37 -0.49 -9.30
N ARG A 478 -22.57 -0.32 -8.24
CA ARG A 478 -22.55 -1.28 -7.13
C ARG A 478 -22.31 -0.56 -5.81
N VAL A 479 -22.99 -1.02 -4.76
CA VAL A 479 -22.81 -0.51 -3.40
C VAL A 479 -22.62 -1.69 -2.45
N ILE A 480 -21.57 -1.62 -1.62
CA ILE A 480 -21.29 -2.61 -0.59
C ILE A 480 -21.46 -1.95 0.77
N PHE A 481 -22.39 -2.47 1.56
CA PHE A 481 -22.66 -2.03 2.92
C PHE A 481 -21.87 -2.90 3.90
N ILE A 482 -21.11 -2.28 4.81
CA ILE A 482 -20.37 -2.98 5.85
C ILE A 482 -20.83 -2.46 7.21
N ALA A 483 -21.44 -3.32 8.03
CA ALA A 483 -21.97 -3.00 9.36
C ALA A 483 -22.82 -1.71 9.39
N THR A 484 -23.68 -1.52 8.36
CA THR A 484 -24.41 -0.27 8.13
C THR A 484 -25.73 -0.26 8.93
N PRO A 485 -25.99 0.77 9.76
CA PRO A 485 -27.23 0.87 10.55
C PRO A 485 -28.40 1.41 9.73
N HIS A 486 -28.92 0.64 8.78
CA HIS A 486 -30.01 1.07 7.89
C HIS A 486 -31.28 1.50 8.64
N ARG A 487 -31.58 0.87 9.79
CA ARG A 487 -32.73 1.20 10.65
C ARG A 487 -32.33 1.91 11.94
N GLY A 488 -31.07 2.41 12.00
CA GLY A 488 -30.51 3.11 13.15
C GLY A 488 -29.77 2.20 14.13
N SER A 489 -29.19 2.81 15.15
CA SER A 489 -28.42 2.14 16.19
C SER A 489 -28.74 2.69 17.58
N TYR A 490 -29.10 1.82 18.53
CA TYR A 490 -29.40 2.19 19.91
C TYR A 490 -28.16 2.54 20.71
N GLU A 491 -27.02 1.88 20.45
CA GLU A 491 -25.74 2.10 21.13
C GLU A 491 -24.98 3.32 20.56
N ALA A 492 -25.32 3.75 19.33
CA ALA A 492 -24.74 4.97 18.76
C ALA A 492 -24.95 6.19 19.67
N GLY A 493 -26.05 6.21 20.46
CA GLY A 493 -26.33 7.31 21.38
C GLY A 493 -25.38 7.44 22.57
N SER A 494 -24.89 6.32 23.14
CA SER A 494 -24.05 6.36 24.34
C SER A 494 -22.55 6.46 24.02
N TRP A 495 -22.04 5.62 23.14
CA TRP A 495 -20.60 5.60 22.78
C TRP A 495 -20.24 6.77 21.85
N ILE A 496 -21.01 7.01 20.81
CA ILE A 496 -20.77 8.11 19.86
C ILE A 496 -21.03 9.46 20.52
N ALA A 497 -22.05 9.57 21.39
CA ALA A 497 -22.30 10.79 22.14
C ALA A 497 -21.14 11.15 23.08
N GLN A 498 -20.50 10.16 23.69
CA GLN A 498 -19.30 10.38 24.50
C GLN A 498 -18.10 10.84 23.65
N GLN A 499 -17.96 10.33 22.42
CA GLN A 499 -16.89 10.72 21.50
C GLN A 499 -17.12 12.11 20.88
N ILE A 500 -18.39 12.53 20.68
CA ILE A 500 -18.74 13.75 19.94
C ILE A 500 -19.19 14.91 20.86
N ALA A 501 -19.59 14.65 22.10
CA ALA A 501 -20.20 15.64 22.99
C ALA A 501 -19.37 16.92 23.23
N GLY A 502 -18.10 16.96 22.82
CA GLY A 502 -17.21 18.11 23.02
C GLY A 502 -16.82 18.88 21.74
N PHE A 503 -17.12 18.43 20.51
CA PHE A 503 -16.30 18.86 19.37
C PHE A 503 -17.01 19.28 18.07
N ALA A 504 -18.29 19.06 17.88
CA ALA A 504 -18.92 19.33 16.59
C ALA A 504 -19.52 20.73 16.52
N SER A 505 -18.85 21.65 15.85
CA SER A 505 -19.49 22.85 15.29
C SER A 505 -20.13 22.49 13.95
N LEU A 506 -21.45 22.67 13.82
CA LEU A 506 -22.15 22.49 12.55
C LEU A 506 -21.58 23.45 11.49
N PRO A 507 -21.48 23.03 10.21
CA PRO A 507 -21.03 23.91 9.14
C PRO A 507 -21.88 25.18 9.07
N LYS A 508 -21.22 26.34 8.94
CA LYS A 508 -21.91 27.63 8.93
C LYS A 508 -23.02 27.67 7.86
N GLY A 509 -22.74 27.19 6.66
CA GLY A 509 -23.74 27.13 5.57
C GLY A 509 -24.95 26.28 5.93
N PHE A 510 -24.77 25.14 6.63
CA PHE A 510 -25.90 24.35 7.12
C PHE A 510 -26.72 25.09 8.18
N VAL A 511 -26.06 25.76 9.14
CA VAL A 511 -26.73 26.57 10.17
C VAL A 511 -27.53 27.72 9.54
N ASP A 512 -26.97 28.37 8.52
CA ASP A 512 -27.63 29.47 7.81
C ASP A 512 -28.86 28.99 7.02
N VAL A 513 -28.79 27.79 6.39
CA VAL A 513 -29.94 27.14 5.74
C VAL A 513 -31.05 26.83 6.75
N MET A 514 -30.68 26.24 7.89
CA MET A 514 -31.66 25.91 8.94
C MET A 514 -32.34 27.14 9.55
N LYS A 515 -31.57 28.21 9.77
CA LYS A 515 -32.12 29.50 10.24
C LYS A 515 -33.10 30.07 9.23
N ASP A 516 -32.75 30.12 7.95
CA ASP A 516 -33.59 30.64 6.87
C ASP A 516 -34.92 29.84 6.79
N LEU A 517 -34.79 28.49 6.83
CA LEU A 517 -35.95 27.57 6.80
C LEU A 517 -36.92 27.82 7.97
N VAL A 518 -36.42 27.87 9.20
CA VAL A 518 -37.24 27.99 10.41
C VAL A 518 -37.78 29.42 10.59
N THR A 519 -36.94 30.44 10.35
CA THR A 519 -37.32 31.85 10.57
C THR A 519 -38.36 32.31 9.56
N GLY A 520 -38.20 31.92 8.28
CA GLY A 520 -39.17 32.29 7.22
C GLY A 520 -40.49 31.52 7.27
N ASN A 521 -40.51 30.35 7.94
CA ASN A 521 -41.63 29.40 7.84
C ASN A 521 -41.98 28.71 9.20
N PRO A 522 -42.25 29.45 10.28
CA PRO A 522 -42.29 28.86 11.62
C PRO A 522 -43.43 27.85 11.83
N SER A 523 -44.51 27.90 11.04
CA SER A 523 -45.65 26.96 11.11
C SER A 523 -45.58 25.82 10.08
N ALA A 524 -44.63 25.84 9.16
CA ALA A 524 -44.54 24.92 8.04
C ALA A 524 -43.47 23.81 8.24
N VAL A 525 -42.64 23.94 9.26
CA VAL A 525 -41.47 23.08 9.49
C VAL A 525 -41.59 22.39 10.84
N THR A 526 -41.40 21.10 10.87
CA THR A 526 -41.41 20.27 12.09
C THR A 526 -40.16 20.41 12.96
N LEU A 527 -39.13 21.11 12.44
CA LEU A 527 -37.87 21.32 13.10
C LEU A 527 -37.85 22.60 13.93
N SER A 528 -37.20 22.58 15.11
CA SER A 528 -36.94 23.75 15.93
C SER A 528 -35.45 24.10 15.93
N LEU A 529 -35.09 25.38 16.09
CA LEU A 529 -33.70 25.84 16.17
C LEU A 529 -32.90 25.18 17.31
N GLY A 530 -33.57 24.68 18.36
CA GLY A 530 -32.94 23.98 19.48
C GLY A 530 -32.69 22.49 19.23
N GLY A 531 -33.22 21.92 18.16
CA GLY A 531 -33.15 20.51 17.79
C GLY A 531 -32.51 20.29 16.42
N LEU A 532 -31.46 21.04 16.07
CA LEU A 532 -30.75 20.90 14.79
C LEU A 532 -30.27 19.46 14.58
N PRO A 533 -30.51 18.87 13.40
CA PRO A 533 -30.09 17.51 13.11
C PRO A 533 -28.56 17.40 13.19
N ARG A 534 -28.08 16.31 13.79
CA ARG A 534 -26.68 15.87 13.80
C ARG A 534 -26.69 14.38 13.43
N SER A 535 -25.58 13.88 12.90
CA SER A 535 -25.49 12.49 12.44
C SER A 535 -25.97 11.46 13.47
N ILE A 536 -25.67 11.69 14.75
CA ILE A 536 -26.10 10.81 15.85
C ILE A 536 -27.63 10.83 16.01
N ASN A 537 -28.23 12.01 16.00
CA ASN A 537 -29.67 12.15 16.13
C ASN A 537 -30.38 11.52 14.90
N ASP A 538 -29.76 11.64 13.72
CA ASP A 538 -30.28 11.07 12.48
C ASP A 538 -30.25 9.55 12.49
N MET A 539 -29.27 8.91 13.18
CA MET A 539 -29.14 7.46 13.30
C MET A 539 -29.90 6.85 14.49
N THR A 540 -30.59 7.66 15.31
CA THR A 540 -31.38 7.14 16.42
C THR A 540 -32.55 6.33 15.88
N PRO A 541 -32.76 5.06 16.31
CA PRO A 541 -33.88 4.24 15.86
C PRO A 541 -35.23 4.92 16.13
N GLY A 542 -36.14 4.73 15.22
CA GLY A 542 -37.49 5.34 15.33
C GLY A 542 -37.55 6.79 14.86
N LYS A 543 -36.46 7.45 14.53
CA LYS A 543 -36.51 8.79 13.94
C LYS A 543 -37.03 8.74 12.50
N PRO A 544 -37.87 9.74 12.10
CA PRO A 544 -38.50 9.76 10.77
C PRO A 544 -37.49 9.66 9.62
N PHE A 545 -36.34 10.35 9.71
CA PHE A 545 -35.32 10.34 8.68
C PHE A 545 -34.78 8.94 8.41
N VAL A 546 -34.28 8.22 9.45
CA VAL A 546 -33.67 6.90 9.26
C VAL A 546 -34.70 5.85 8.82
N GLN A 547 -35.94 5.92 9.33
CA GLN A 547 -37.00 5.03 8.91
C GLN A 547 -37.37 5.27 7.44
N THR A 548 -37.48 6.53 7.03
CA THR A 548 -37.79 6.89 5.64
C THR A 548 -36.64 6.44 4.73
N LEU A 549 -35.37 6.72 5.09
CA LEU A 549 -34.21 6.28 4.30
C LEU A 549 -34.16 4.75 4.19
N ALA A 550 -34.48 4.01 5.26
CA ALA A 550 -34.58 2.56 5.24
C ALA A 550 -35.62 2.05 4.23
N SER A 551 -36.78 2.70 4.16
CA SER A 551 -37.89 2.32 3.29
C SER A 551 -37.68 2.64 1.80
N ILE A 552 -36.69 3.50 1.46
CA ILE A 552 -36.41 3.82 0.06
C ILE A 552 -35.52 2.73 -0.53
N PRO A 553 -35.97 2.00 -1.57
CA PRO A 553 -35.16 0.99 -2.22
C PRO A 553 -34.01 1.63 -3.02
N VAL A 554 -32.94 0.89 -3.21
CA VAL A 554 -31.92 1.23 -4.20
C VAL A 554 -32.53 1.07 -5.60
N VAL A 555 -32.20 1.98 -6.52
CA VAL A 555 -32.79 1.97 -7.86
C VAL A 555 -32.36 0.74 -8.67
N PRO A 556 -33.21 0.24 -9.58
CA PRO A 556 -32.84 -0.81 -10.51
C PRO A 556 -31.58 -0.43 -11.30
N GLY A 557 -30.68 -1.40 -11.50
CA GLY A 557 -29.40 -1.20 -12.20
C GLY A 557 -28.22 -0.83 -11.29
N VAL A 558 -28.45 -0.71 -9.99
CA VAL A 558 -27.38 -0.66 -8.97
C VAL A 558 -27.49 -1.90 -8.10
N THR A 559 -26.46 -2.74 -8.14
CA THR A 559 -26.38 -3.97 -7.33
C THR A 559 -25.89 -3.66 -5.92
N THR A 560 -26.47 -4.31 -4.91
CA THR A 560 -26.12 -4.10 -3.51
C THR A 560 -25.69 -5.38 -2.82
N HIS A 561 -24.78 -5.25 -1.84
CA HIS A 561 -24.30 -6.33 -0.99
C HIS A 561 -24.20 -5.87 0.45
N SER A 562 -24.40 -6.77 1.41
CA SER A 562 -24.27 -6.52 2.85
C SER A 562 -23.20 -7.42 3.46
N ILE A 563 -22.33 -6.84 4.27
CA ILE A 563 -21.42 -7.54 5.18
C ILE A 563 -21.81 -7.10 6.58
N ILE A 564 -22.37 -8.01 7.36
CA ILE A 564 -22.93 -7.74 8.67
C ILE A 564 -22.02 -8.37 9.73
N ALA A 565 -21.68 -7.61 10.76
CA ALA A 565 -20.95 -8.13 11.91
C ALA A 565 -21.93 -8.47 13.03
N VAL A 566 -21.65 -9.55 13.75
CA VAL A 566 -22.33 -9.96 15.01
C VAL A 566 -21.28 -10.44 15.99
N SER A 567 -21.42 -10.13 17.27
CA SER A 567 -20.42 -10.43 18.30
C SER A 567 -20.90 -11.42 19.37
N GLY A 568 -22.19 -11.75 19.40
CA GLY A 568 -22.81 -12.66 20.35
C GLY A 568 -23.02 -14.07 19.80
N ASP A 569 -23.51 -14.96 20.67
CA ASP A 569 -23.94 -16.32 20.33
C ASP A 569 -25.47 -16.45 20.33
N HIS A 570 -26.17 -15.32 20.16
CA HIS A 570 -27.63 -15.27 20.13
C HIS A 570 -28.20 -15.57 18.73
N PRO A 571 -29.51 -15.86 18.60
CA PRO A 571 -30.14 -15.89 17.30
C PRO A 571 -29.91 -14.58 16.55
N LEU A 572 -29.62 -14.63 15.25
CA LEU A 572 -29.24 -13.45 14.44
C LEU A 572 -30.17 -12.25 14.63
N ALA A 573 -31.49 -12.48 14.76
CA ALA A 573 -32.46 -11.40 14.95
C ALA A 573 -32.26 -10.62 16.26
N GLU A 574 -31.60 -11.21 17.26
CA GLU A 574 -31.35 -10.61 18.56
C GLU A 574 -29.91 -10.13 18.73
N ASP A 575 -29.02 -10.52 17.79
CA ASP A 575 -27.58 -10.29 17.88
C ASP A 575 -27.16 -8.93 17.30
N ASP A 576 -25.98 -8.47 17.71
CA ASP A 576 -25.39 -7.21 17.27
C ASP A 576 -23.85 -7.27 17.25
N ASP A 577 -23.22 -6.23 16.73
CA ASP A 577 -21.76 -6.09 16.67
C ASP A 577 -21.18 -5.21 17.81
N GLY A 578 -21.99 -4.95 18.85
CA GLY A 578 -21.71 -4.02 19.94
C GLY A 578 -22.22 -2.59 19.65
N ILE A 579 -22.67 -2.28 18.43
CA ILE A 579 -23.17 -0.96 18.02
C ILE A 579 -24.43 -1.06 17.17
N VAL A 580 -24.46 -1.96 16.19
CA VAL A 580 -25.54 -2.13 15.20
C VAL A 580 -26.13 -3.52 15.32
N LYS A 581 -27.45 -3.59 15.53
CA LYS A 581 -28.18 -4.86 15.52
C LYS A 581 -28.19 -5.46 14.12
N TYR A 582 -28.15 -6.80 14.04
CA TYR A 582 -28.33 -7.51 12.78
C TYR A 582 -29.59 -7.03 12.04
N THR A 583 -30.73 -6.93 12.72
CA THR A 583 -32.03 -6.48 12.15
C THR A 583 -31.98 -5.05 11.60
N SER A 584 -31.06 -4.21 12.07
CA SER A 584 -30.82 -2.88 11.52
C SER A 584 -29.94 -2.90 10.28
N ALA A 585 -28.95 -3.79 10.23
CA ALA A 585 -28.00 -3.90 9.12
C ALA A 585 -28.55 -4.73 7.95
N HIS A 586 -29.43 -5.67 8.22
CA HIS A 586 -30.03 -6.55 7.22
C HIS A 586 -30.95 -5.80 6.25
N LEU A 587 -30.84 -6.12 4.97
CA LEU A 587 -31.71 -5.68 3.87
C LEU A 587 -32.17 -6.88 3.06
N ASP A 588 -33.47 -6.93 2.74
CA ASP A 588 -34.07 -8.04 1.99
C ASP A 588 -33.64 -8.04 0.50
N ASP A 589 -33.35 -6.86 -0.07
CA ASP A 589 -33.11 -6.65 -1.50
C ASP A 589 -31.61 -6.51 -1.83
N VAL A 590 -30.73 -7.38 -1.27
CA VAL A 590 -29.31 -7.41 -1.62
C VAL A 590 -28.97 -8.66 -2.43
N GLU A 591 -28.00 -8.56 -3.36
CA GLU A 591 -27.52 -9.71 -4.16
C GLU A 591 -26.80 -10.74 -3.29
N SER A 592 -26.05 -10.29 -2.28
CA SER A 592 -25.45 -11.18 -1.29
C SER A 592 -25.38 -10.55 0.09
N GLU A 593 -25.52 -11.37 1.11
CA GLU A 593 -25.31 -11.02 2.50
C GLU A 593 -24.29 -11.99 3.12
N LEU A 594 -23.27 -11.44 3.78
CA LEU A 594 -22.31 -12.21 4.56
C LEU A 594 -22.36 -11.76 6.03
N VAL A 595 -22.64 -12.70 6.92
CA VAL A 595 -22.58 -12.47 8.37
C VAL A 595 -21.23 -12.93 8.91
N ILE A 596 -20.56 -12.09 9.68
CA ILE A 596 -19.21 -12.35 10.24
C ILE A 596 -19.24 -12.18 11.75
N HIS A 597 -18.74 -13.16 12.49
CA HIS A 597 -18.49 -13.03 13.93
C HIS A 597 -17.32 -12.06 14.16
N SER A 598 -17.65 -10.82 14.50
CA SER A 598 -16.68 -9.74 14.71
C SER A 598 -17.36 -8.56 15.44
N SER A 599 -16.55 -7.69 16.02
CA SER A 599 -16.99 -6.36 16.47
C SER A 599 -17.31 -5.44 15.27
N HIS A 600 -17.88 -4.27 15.55
CA HIS A 600 -18.31 -3.27 14.56
C HIS A 600 -17.24 -2.88 13.52
N SER A 601 -15.95 -2.88 13.87
CA SER A 601 -14.84 -2.54 12.96
C SER A 601 -14.45 -3.73 12.06
N VAL A 602 -15.42 -4.33 11.36
CA VAL A 602 -15.26 -5.56 10.57
C VAL A 602 -14.58 -5.36 9.22
N GLN A 603 -14.42 -4.12 8.74
CA GLN A 603 -13.80 -3.84 7.42
C GLN A 603 -12.34 -4.31 7.29
N GLY A 604 -11.61 -4.47 8.42
CA GLY A 604 -10.28 -5.09 8.45
C GLY A 604 -10.29 -6.60 8.68
N HIS A 605 -11.47 -7.24 8.77
CA HIS A 605 -11.57 -8.67 8.99
C HIS A 605 -11.26 -9.45 7.70
N PRO A 606 -10.48 -10.57 7.75
CA PRO A 606 -10.09 -11.32 6.55
C PRO A 606 -11.28 -11.78 5.69
N LEU A 607 -12.37 -12.23 6.32
CA LEU A 607 -13.58 -12.64 5.59
C LEU A 607 -14.28 -11.46 4.90
N ALA A 608 -14.28 -10.26 5.53
CA ALA A 608 -14.83 -9.07 4.89
C ALA A 608 -13.99 -8.65 3.68
N ILE A 609 -12.66 -8.72 3.80
CA ILE A 609 -11.74 -8.45 2.70
C ILE A 609 -11.94 -9.47 1.56
N ALA A 610 -12.07 -10.76 1.90
CA ALA A 610 -12.31 -11.81 0.91
C ALA A 610 -13.65 -11.62 0.19
N GLU A 611 -14.71 -11.22 0.91
CA GLU A 611 -16.02 -10.95 0.30
C GLU A 611 -15.99 -9.71 -0.60
N VAL A 612 -15.37 -8.62 -0.17
CA VAL A 612 -15.18 -7.44 -1.03
C VAL A 612 -14.39 -7.80 -2.28
N ARG A 613 -13.32 -8.60 -2.15
CA ARG A 613 -12.55 -9.11 -3.29
C ARG A 613 -13.45 -9.90 -4.25
N ARG A 614 -14.24 -10.85 -3.75
CA ARG A 614 -15.18 -11.65 -4.53
C ARG A 614 -16.18 -10.77 -5.30
N ILE A 615 -16.75 -9.77 -4.62
CA ILE A 615 -17.71 -8.85 -5.22
C ILE A 615 -17.05 -7.99 -6.31
N LEU A 616 -15.81 -7.54 -6.11
CA LEU A 616 -15.06 -6.78 -7.12
C LEU A 616 -14.71 -7.64 -8.34
N TYR A 617 -14.38 -8.93 -8.16
CA TYR A 617 -14.21 -9.87 -9.28
C TYR A 617 -15.50 -9.97 -10.10
N LEU A 618 -16.64 -10.22 -9.48
CA LEU A 618 -17.94 -10.25 -10.15
C LEU A 618 -18.22 -8.94 -10.89
N HIS A 619 -17.98 -7.80 -10.23
CA HIS A 619 -18.23 -6.50 -10.83
C HIS A 619 -17.35 -6.22 -12.05
N GLY A 620 -16.06 -6.57 -11.98
CA GLY A 620 -15.15 -6.40 -13.11
C GLY A 620 -15.50 -7.29 -14.31
N GLU A 621 -15.96 -8.52 -14.05
CA GLU A 621 -16.47 -9.41 -15.10
C GLU A 621 -17.77 -8.87 -15.73
N ASP A 622 -18.70 -8.34 -14.91
CA ASP A 622 -19.94 -7.72 -15.39
C ASP A 622 -19.65 -6.47 -16.23
N ALA A 623 -18.73 -5.62 -15.78
CA ALA A 623 -18.31 -4.44 -16.51
C ALA A 623 -17.62 -4.78 -17.84
N CYS A 624 -16.84 -5.86 -17.89
CA CYS A 624 -16.25 -6.34 -19.13
C CYS A 624 -17.34 -6.81 -20.11
N ARG A 625 -18.30 -7.61 -19.65
CA ARG A 625 -19.38 -8.15 -20.49
C ARG A 625 -20.34 -7.07 -20.98
N SER A 626 -20.71 -6.13 -20.11
CA SER A 626 -21.80 -5.16 -20.37
C SER A 626 -21.32 -3.83 -20.96
N ALA A 627 -20.10 -3.40 -20.62
CA ALA A 627 -19.58 -2.08 -20.97
C ALA A 627 -18.22 -2.12 -21.70
N GLY A 628 -17.67 -3.31 -21.98
CA GLY A 628 -16.36 -3.47 -22.61
C GLY A 628 -15.18 -3.04 -21.74
N VAL A 629 -15.38 -2.88 -20.42
CA VAL A 629 -14.34 -2.46 -19.46
C VAL A 629 -13.61 -3.70 -18.95
N CYS A 630 -12.76 -4.30 -19.78
CA CYS A 630 -12.10 -5.58 -19.48
C CYS A 630 -10.74 -5.45 -18.75
N GLY A 631 -10.27 -4.23 -18.49
CA GLY A 631 -8.93 -3.97 -17.96
C GLY A 631 -7.86 -4.02 -19.06
N ALA A 632 -6.65 -3.63 -18.73
CA ALA A 632 -5.53 -3.85 -19.64
C ALA A 632 -5.36 -5.35 -19.81
N THR A 633 -5.49 -5.85 -21.04
CA THR A 633 -5.09 -7.23 -21.36
C THR A 633 -3.60 -7.32 -21.06
N ASP A 634 -3.22 -8.23 -20.17
CA ASP A 634 -1.84 -8.71 -20.14
C ASP A 634 -1.51 -9.13 -21.57
N ASN A 635 -0.68 -8.35 -22.25
CA ASN A 635 0.06 -8.85 -23.39
C ASN A 635 1.04 -9.88 -22.81
N ARG A 636 0.57 -11.13 -22.70
CA ARG A 636 1.41 -12.31 -22.48
C ARG A 636 2.17 -12.62 -23.74
#